data_58f667775030dd8376f8dd7ae950e260
#
_entry.id   58f667775030dd8376f8dd7ae950e260
#
_cell.length_a   1.000
_cell.length_b   1.000
_cell.length_c   1.000
_cell.angle_alpha   90.00
_cell.angle_beta   90.00
_cell.angle_gamma   90.00
#
_symmetry.space_group_name_H-M   'P 1'
#
loop_
_entity.id
_entity.type
_entity.pdbx_description
1 polymer ?
#
loop_
_entity_poly.entity_id
_entity_poly.type
_entity_poly.pdbx_seq_one_letter_code
_entity_poly.pdbx_strand_id
1 'polypeptide(L)'
;MSYKISVATCAALLMCSGFLSQVFAVQTTKLEGVEVNSVGDNISESGIDEGILSKRVAAGPLADKKVLDMPYQVNTISKEVLDHQGVQGFEDAVRYFPSASIQYRGGGDVGRPQTRGFQGSVVGNVLWDGFYSTSTTAIPMAMFESLQIQNGLAGSLYGGATPSGYFLYSRKRPVSLQNIIWSDYSSRSNLGVGLDTSNKFEKVGYRGVFYYSGGEKNAKDSNFSRRLASLGLDFYLTENLTLETNFSHYEHKNSGMPGGFSMPLTNGVANFDVPSPVKDTKRGLEQTFGGNHLKTTTASVKLKYAPTDNWYFEGGYQWQKAIRDMYGTSGTFLNQNGDYRVVKSGGSGASGRFDVDSWFLKGNTNFQTGFLDHNFALATNGYRWTIYSARNSGGRANLGMSNLYNPRIFNDPHVAKGSSRYKSSSSDMKNISVVDDIKFNDYFSTILSVSRSWFKSYKLDPFKEKNYDKSGFNYGISLVYKPVENVSLYTTYADSISNEGTTYTFSNGARKGETLVVEPFRSKQYEIGAKARLGELDLSAAIFEIKRPIAYLVGSGANADFKVQGTQRNRGFELTTGGKLVDTLSMYGGFTLLDAKIKNAKDGVSEGKTVIGEPKFQANVLFDYAVPSTNKLAFTTNFHYTGKRYIDNANAHSVNGYFTTDVGARYTTKAWLGKETTIRFDINNLFDKKYWAGMFPSDVDGAIAGRGTSLFLGQSRTFMLSAQVKF
;
A
#
# COMPACT_ATOMS: atom_id res chain seq x y z
N MET A 1 -14.30 21.08 35.04
CA MET A 1 -13.66 21.43 33.75
C MET A 1 -14.71 21.44 32.68
N SER A 2 -15.20 22.61 32.30
CA SER A 2 -16.30 22.80 31.35
C SER A 2 -15.79 22.71 29.92
N TYR A 3 -16.28 21.75 29.16
CA TYR A 3 -16.06 21.69 27.71
C TYR A 3 -16.91 22.75 27.02
N LYS A 4 -16.30 23.77 26.47
CA LYS A 4 -16.93 24.65 25.50
C LYS A 4 -17.07 23.90 24.15
N ILE A 5 -18.25 23.40 23.85
CA ILE A 5 -18.63 22.93 22.51
C ILE A 5 -18.78 24.18 21.63
N SER A 6 -18.06 24.27 20.53
CA SER A 6 -18.16 25.44 19.64
C SER A 6 -19.51 25.44 18.90
N VAL A 7 -20.07 26.63 18.70
CA VAL A 7 -21.36 26.88 18.04
C VAL A 7 -21.47 26.22 16.64
N ALA A 8 -20.34 26.01 15.97
CA ALA A 8 -20.30 25.33 14.66
C ALA A 8 -20.63 23.83 14.72
N THR A 9 -20.34 23.15 15.84
CA THR A 9 -20.69 21.74 16.03
C THR A 9 -22.17 21.55 16.32
N CYS A 10 -22.80 22.54 16.97
CA CYS A 10 -24.26 22.55 17.21
C CYS A 10 -25.06 22.85 15.93
N ALA A 11 -24.53 23.68 15.02
CA ALA A 11 -25.20 23.98 13.75
C ALA A 11 -25.28 22.78 12.81
N ALA A 12 -24.23 21.95 12.75
CA ALA A 12 -24.21 20.70 11.97
C ALA A 12 -25.16 19.63 12.52
N LEU A 13 -25.29 19.54 13.86
CA LEU A 13 -26.21 18.63 14.51
C LEU A 13 -27.66 19.10 14.41
N LEU A 14 -27.94 20.42 14.39
CA LEU A 14 -29.27 20.98 14.22
C LEU A 14 -29.77 20.91 12.76
N MET A 15 -28.89 20.96 11.77
CA MET A 15 -29.26 20.69 10.36
C MET A 15 -29.64 19.21 10.15
N CYS A 16 -28.94 18.27 10.79
CA CYS A 16 -29.33 16.85 10.76
C CYS A 16 -30.68 16.57 11.46
N SER A 17 -31.01 17.29 12.54
CA SER A 17 -32.31 17.07 13.25
C SER A 17 -33.52 17.65 12.51
N GLY A 18 -33.34 18.69 11.70
CA GLY A 18 -34.38 19.25 10.83
C GLY A 18 -34.72 18.37 9.63
N PHE A 19 -33.74 17.61 9.12
CA PHE A 19 -33.95 16.67 8.00
C PHE A 19 -34.64 15.36 8.47
N LEU A 20 -34.36 14.90 9.67
CA LEU A 20 -34.94 13.65 10.19
C LEU A 20 -36.47 13.71 10.43
N SER A 21 -37.06 14.90 10.62
CA SER A 21 -38.49 15.03 10.85
C SER A 21 -39.34 15.03 9.58
N GLN A 22 -38.76 15.20 8.39
CA GLN A 22 -39.49 15.15 7.10
C GLN A 22 -39.38 13.81 6.37
N VAL A 23 -38.49 12.91 6.82
CA VAL A 23 -38.20 11.64 6.14
C VAL A 23 -39.26 10.54 6.45
N PHE A 24 -40.19 10.74 7.39
CA PHE A 24 -41.12 9.70 7.80
C PHE A 24 -42.38 9.53 6.92
N ALA A 25 -42.44 10.15 5.73
CA ALA A 25 -43.58 10.03 4.83
C ALA A 25 -43.17 9.71 3.38
N VAL A 26 -42.33 8.67 3.15
CA VAL A 26 -41.94 8.25 1.81
C VAL A 26 -42.45 6.82 1.55
N GLN A 27 -43.23 6.65 0.49
CA GLN A 27 -43.63 5.34 -0.03
C GLN A 27 -42.36 4.54 -0.44
N THR A 28 -42.18 3.37 0.17
CA THR A 28 -41.13 2.42 -0.16
C THR A 28 -41.43 1.75 -1.48
N THR A 29 -40.83 2.17 -2.56
CA THR A 29 -40.64 1.33 -3.76
C THR A 29 -39.47 0.39 -3.49
N LYS A 30 -39.70 -0.92 -3.66
CA LYS A 30 -38.60 -1.92 -3.65
C LYS A 30 -37.61 -1.55 -4.74
N LEU A 31 -36.48 -0.97 -4.35
CA LEU A 31 -35.28 -0.99 -5.15
C LEU A 31 -34.74 -2.43 -5.15
N GLU A 32 -34.18 -2.90 -6.28
CA GLU A 32 -33.49 -4.19 -6.33
C GLU A 32 -32.56 -4.29 -5.13
N GLY A 33 -32.74 -5.35 -4.33
CA GLY A 33 -32.11 -5.48 -3.02
C GLY A 33 -30.63 -5.20 -3.11
N VAL A 34 -30.14 -4.32 -2.25
CA VAL A 34 -28.71 -4.23 -1.99
C VAL A 34 -28.32 -5.59 -1.46
N GLU A 35 -27.76 -6.44 -2.32
CA GLU A 35 -27.09 -7.64 -1.84
C GLU A 35 -26.02 -7.15 -0.88
N VAL A 36 -26.24 -7.34 0.41
CA VAL A 36 -25.29 -7.07 1.48
C VAL A 36 -24.25 -8.19 1.46
N ASN A 37 -23.59 -8.31 0.33
CA ASN A 37 -22.47 -9.20 0.18
C ASN A 37 -21.21 -8.39 0.51
N SER A 38 -20.52 -8.79 1.54
CA SER A 38 -19.18 -8.26 1.80
C SER A 38 -18.30 -8.44 0.55
N VAL A 39 -17.33 -7.55 0.31
CA VAL A 39 -16.32 -7.68 -0.76
C VAL A 39 -15.68 -9.09 -0.75
N GLY A 40 -15.68 -9.78 0.39
CA GLY A 40 -15.20 -11.15 0.55
C GLY A 40 -16.15 -12.23 0.05
N ASP A 41 -17.47 -12.04 0.15
CA ASP A 41 -18.43 -13.12 -0.15
C ASP A 41 -18.75 -13.24 -1.65
N ASN A 42 -18.69 -12.14 -2.42
CA ASN A 42 -18.93 -12.16 -3.87
C ASN A 42 -17.71 -12.47 -4.73
N ILE A 43 -16.49 -12.35 -4.19
CA ILE A 43 -15.26 -12.73 -4.90
C ILE A 43 -15.05 -14.24 -4.88
N SER A 44 -15.65 -14.98 -3.94
CA SER A 44 -15.31 -16.38 -3.69
C SER A 44 -16.12 -17.42 -4.45
N GLU A 45 -17.33 -17.12 -4.94
CA GLU A 45 -18.18 -18.12 -5.63
C GLU A 45 -18.17 -18.03 -7.16
N SER A 46 -17.78 -16.86 -7.74
CA SER A 46 -17.71 -16.67 -9.19
C SER A 46 -16.29 -16.47 -9.74
N GLY A 47 -15.26 -16.66 -8.92
CA GLY A 47 -13.90 -16.18 -9.12
C GLY A 47 -13.08 -16.75 -10.28
N ILE A 48 -13.54 -17.78 -10.99
CA ILE A 48 -12.77 -18.38 -12.09
C ILE A 48 -13.18 -17.82 -13.47
N ASP A 49 -14.41 -17.35 -13.61
CA ASP A 49 -14.95 -16.86 -14.89
C ASP A 49 -15.02 -15.32 -15.01
N GLU A 50 -14.74 -14.57 -13.95
CA GLU A 50 -14.97 -13.12 -13.92
C GLU A 50 -13.76 -12.24 -14.24
N GLY A 51 -12.65 -12.84 -14.70
CA GLY A 51 -11.49 -12.07 -15.16
C GLY A 51 -10.69 -11.41 -14.03
N ILE A 52 -9.56 -10.88 -14.39
CA ILE A 52 -8.48 -10.33 -13.58
C ILE A 52 -8.90 -9.06 -12.79
N LEU A 53 -10.04 -8.43 -13.08
CA LEU A 53 -10.57 -7.27 -12.37
C LEU A 53 -11.82 -7.61 -11.57
N SER A 54 -11.89 -7.16 -10.33
CA SER A 54 -13.10 -7.23 -9.52
C SER A 54 -14.21 -6.36 -10.13
N LYS A 55 -15.42 -6.90 -10.27
CA LYS A 55 -16.59 -6.12 -10.72
C LYS A 55 -17.00 -5.05 -9.72
N ARG A 56 -16.70 -5.25 -8.44
CA ARG A 56 -17.03 -4.33 -7.34
C ARG A 56 -15.77 -3.90 -6.58
N VAL A 57 -15.81 -2.70 -6.03
CA VAL A 57 -14.70 -2.09 -5.30
C VAL A 57 -15.22 -1.40 -4.05
N ALA A 58 -14.41 -1.41 -3.00
CA ALA A 58 -14.69 -0.68 -1.78
C ALA A 58 -14.72 0.83 -2.05
N ALA A 59 -15.72 1.51 -1.53
CA ALA A 59 -15.98 2.94 -1.73
C ALA A 59 -16.00 3.73 -0.40
N GLY A 60 -15.15 3.37 0.55
CA GLY A 60 -15.03 4.03 1.85
C GLY A 60 -16.24 3.80 2.74
N PRO A 61 -16.96 4.87 3.18
CA PRO A 61 -18.17 4.74 3.98
C PRO A 61 -19.36 4.14 3.24
N LEU A 62 -19.42 4.34 1.91
CA LEU A 62 -20.45 3.73 1.08
C LEU A 62 -20.27 2.20 1.06
N ALA A 63 -21.34 1.49 0.70
CA ALA A 63 -21.23 0.09 0.36
C ALA A 63 -20.33 -0.09 -0.90
N ASP A 64 -19.95 -1.33 -1.20
CA ASP A 64 -19.20 -1.64 -2.40
C ASP A 64 -19.94 -1.19 -3.66
N LYS A 65 -19.20 -0.60 -4.59
CA LYS A 65 -19.72 -0.09 -5.86
C LYS A 65 -19.21 -0.91 -7.03
N LYS A 66 -20.00 -0.97 -8.12
CA LYS A 66 -19.49 -1.45 -9.40
C LYS A 66 -18.31 -0.56 -9.83
N VAL A 67 -17.26 -1.15 -10.41
CA VAL A 67 -16.07 -0.40 -10.86
C VAL A 67 -16.47 0.74 -11.81
N LEU A 68 -17.47 0.50 -12.68
CA LEU A 68 -17.99 1.51 -13.62
C LEU A 68 -18.65 2.72 -12.92
N ASP A 69 -19.15 2.55 -11.68
CA ASP A 69 -19.83 3.61 -10.93
C ASP A 69 -18.88 4.35 -9.97
N MET A 70 -17.62 3.88 -9.87
CA MET A 70 -16.63 4.51 -9.00
C MET A 70 -15.88 5.63 -9.74
N PRO A 71 -16.07 6.91 -9.38
CA PRO A 71 -15.46 8.03 -10.09
C PRO A 71 -14.00 8.30 -9.66
N TYR A 72 -13.21 7.25 -9.55
CA TYR A 72 -11.78 7.28 -9.25
C TYR A 72 -11.09 6.18 -10.05
N GLN A 73 -9.82 6.38 -10.36
CA GLN A 73 -8.98 5.30 -10.86
C GLN A 73 -8.73 4.30 -9.75
N VAL A 74 -9.27 3.09 -9.92
CA VAL A 74 -9.14 1.98 -8.97
C VAL A 74 -8.63 0.76 -9.71
N ASN A 75 -7.63 0.12 -9.14
CA ASN A 75 -7.04 -1.11 -9.65
C ASN A 75 -7.14 -2.20 -8.59
N THR A 76 -7.53 -3.40 -8.97
CA THR A 76 -7.66 -4.54 -8.04
C THR A 76 -6.88 -5.73 -8.56
N ILE A 77 -6.12 -6.38 -7.69
CA ILE A 77 -5.60 -7.72 -7.92
C ILE A 77 -6.46 -8.70 -7.14
N SER A 78 -7.08 -9.62 -7.86
CA SER A 78 -7.93 -10.67 -7.31
C SER A 78 -7.09 -11.84 -6.77
N LYS A 79 -7.75 -12.72 -5.99
CA LYS A 79 -7.18 -13.99 -5.53
C LYS A 79 -6.63 -14.81 -6.70
N GLU A 80 -7.32 -14.84 -7.82
CA GLU A 80 -6.90 -15.59 -9.00
C GLU A 80 -5.52 -15.15 -9.48
N VAL A 81 -5.27 -13.83 -9.62
CA VAL A 81 -3.96 -13.31 -10.00
C VAL A 81 -2.93 -13.60 -8.90
N LEU A 82 -3.29 -13.42 -7.61
CA LEU A 82 -2.39 -13.71 -6.50
C LEU A 82 -1.93 -15.18 -6.52
N ASP A 83 -2.86 -16.10 -6.72
CA ASP A 83 -2.60 -17.54 -6.76
C ASP A 83 -1.90 -17.96 -8.07
N HIS A 84 -2.39 -17.48 -9.23
CA HIS A 84 -1.83 -17.83 -10.54
C HIS A 84 -0.44 -17.26 -10.77
N GLN A 85 -0.07 -16.15 -10.11
CA GLN A 85 1.25 -15.56 -10.20
C GLN A 85 2.16 -15.92 -9.02
N GLY A 86 1.70 -16.76 -8.06
CA GLY A 86 2.47 -17.18 -6.89
C GLY A 86 2.95 -16.02 -6.04
N VAL A 87 2.11 -14.99 -5.90
CA VAL A 87 2.41 -13.78 -5.16
C VAL A 87 2.54 -14.09 -3.67
N GLN A 88 3.72 -13.93 -3.10
CA GLN A 88 3.99 -14.25 -1.71
C GLN A 88 4.01 -13.03 -0.79
N GLY A 89 4.52 -11.91 -1.27
CA GLY A 89 4.67 -10.68 -0.51
C GLY A 89 4.10 -9.48 -1.24
N PHE A 90 4.00 -8.35 -0.53
CA PHE A 90 3.50 -7.11 -1.09
C PHE A 90 4.34 -6.60 -2.28
N GLU A 91 5.68 -6.79 -2.23
CA GLU A 91 6.58 -6.43 -3.33
C GLU A 91 6.22 -7.17 -4.63
N ASP A 92 5.86 -8.47 -4.51
CA ASP A 92 5.45 -9.26 -5.66
C ASP A 92 4.11 -8.77 -6.22
N ALA A 93 3.15 -8.38 -5.36
CA ALA A 93 1.85 -7.88 -5.78
C ALA A 93 1.94 -6.55 -6.53
N VAL A 94 2.73 -5.60 -6.02
CA VAL A 94 2.81 -4.24 -6.59
C VAL A 94 3.37 -4.22 -8.00
N ARG A 95 4.20 -5.18 -8.40
CA ARG A 95 4.73 -5.27 -9.78
C ARG A 95 3.65 -5.37 -10.85
N TYR A 96 2.46 -5.88 -10.52
CA TYR A 96 1.34 -6.01 -11.46
C TYR A 96 0.52 -4.73 -11.61
N PHE A 97 0.74 -3.70 -10.79
CA PHE A 97 0.05 -2.43 -10.89
C PHE A 97 0.86 -1.42 -11.71
N PRO A 98 0.37 -0.98 -12.88
CA PRO A 98 1.12 -0.03 -13.71
C PRO A 98 1.20 1.38 -13.12
N SER A 99 0.33 1.70 -12.15
CA SER A 99 0.26 3.01 -11.49
C SER A 99 0.91 3.06 -10.11
N ALA A 100 1.36 1.91 -9.58
CA ALA A 100 1.93 1.82 -8.24
C ALA A 100 3.40 1.42 -8.25
N SER A 101 4.12 1.82 -7.22
CA SER A 101 5.49 1.41 -6.96
C SER A 101 5.75 1.28 -5.47
N ILE A 102 6.89 0.73 -5.10
CA ILE A 102 7.32 0.63 -3.71
C ILE A 102 8.55 1.49 -3.50
N GLN A 103 8.53 2.27 -2.44
CA GLN A 103 9.72 2.86 -1.93
C GLN A 103 10.41 1.89 -0.96
N TYR A 104 11.48 1.26 -1.42
CA TYR A 104 12.24 0.27 -0.66
C TYR A 104 12.87 0.87 0.59
N ARG A 105 12.85 0.09 1.69
CA ARG A 105 13.44 0.50 2.99
C ARG A 105 14.28 -0.61 3.62
N GLY A 106 15.27 -1.12 2.88
CA GLY A 106 16.25 -2.03 3.48
C GLY A 106 15.91 -3.50 3.40
N GLY A 107 15.55 -3.96 2.20
CA GLY A 107 15.46 -5.37 1.83
C GLY A 107 14.13 -6.02 2.13
N GLY A 108 13.70 -6.83 1.19
CA GLY A 108 12.53 -7.70 1.09
C GLY A 108 11.28 -7.35 1.90
N ASP A 109 10.13 -7.32 1.28
CA ASP A 109 8.81 -7.16 1.89
C ASP A 109 8.57 -5.87 2.72
N VAL A 110 9.53 -4.96 2.81
CA VAL A 110 9.40 -3.69 3.54
C VAL A 110 9.54 -2.52 2.60
N GLY A 111 8.45 -1.85 2.35
CA GLY A 111 8.42 -0.65 1.54
C GLY A 111 7.15 0.13 1.79
N ARG A 112 7.20 1.44 1.57
CA ARG A 112 5.98 2.24 1.53
C ARG A 112 5.39 2.17 0.13
N PRO A 113 4.10 1.83 0.00
CA PRO A 113 3.43 1.89 -1.28
C PRO A 113 3.27 3.34 -1.72
N GLN A 114 3.32 3.57 -3.03
CA GLN A 114 3.12 4.89 -3.61
C GLN A 114 2.41 4.80 -4.95
N THR A 115 1.60 5.81 -5.23
CA THR A 115 1.01 6.03 -6.55
C THR A 115 1.22 7.47 -6.99
N ARG A 116 1.21 7.71 -8.29
CA ARG A 116 1.25 9.06 -8.89
C ARG A 116 2.41 9.92 -8.41
N GLY A 117 3.52 9.28 -7.99
CA GLY A 117 4.73 9.98 -7.54
C GLY A 117 4.61 10.58 -6.13
N PHE A 118 3.71 10.07 -5.29
CA PHE A 118 3.62 10.42 -3.88
C PHE A 118 3.81 9.21 -3.00
N GLN A 119 4.62 9.37 -1.96
CA GLN A 119 4.83 8.33 -0.98
C GLN A 119 3.66 8.21 -0.01
N GLY A 120 3.27 6.98 0.34
CA GLY A 120 2.28 6.70 1.37
C GLY A 120 2.77 7.01 2.77
N SER A 121 1.85 7.35 3.66
CA SER A 121 2.13 7.45 5.09
C SER A 121 2.42 6.08 5.70
N VAL A 122 2.99 6.06 6.90
CA VAL A 122 3.27 4.79 7.60
C VAL A 122 2.00 4.03 7.94
N VAL A 123 0.90 4.72 8.23
CA VAL A 123 -0.37 4.12 8.65
C VAL A 123 -1.54 4.60 7.79
N GLY A 124 -1.66 5.90 7.50
CA GLY A 124 -2.88 6.53 6.98
C GLY A 124 -3.32 6.11 5.58
N ASN A 125 -2.48 5.44 4.79
CA ASN A 125 -2.80 5.03 3.42
C ASN A 125 -2.99 3.52 3.24
N VAL A 126 -2.89 2.72 4.32
CA VAL A 126 -3.02 1.26 4.26
C VAL A 126 -4.13 0.79 5.18
N LEU A 127 -5.10 0.08 4.64
CA LEU A 127 -6.22 -0.48 5.39
C LEU A 127 -6.34 -1.99 5.17
N TRP A 128 -6.56 -2.74 6.27
CA TRP A 128 -6.89 -4.16 6.24
C TRP A 128 -8.33 -4.33 6.72
N ASP A 129 -9.24 -4.76 5.84
CA ASP A 129 -10.70 -4.85 6.10
C ASP A 129 -11.32 -3.56 6.67
N GLY A 130 -10.83 -2.39 6.20
CA GLY A 130 -11.26 -1.07 6.66
C GLY A 130 -10.49 -0.50 7.86
N PHE A 131 -9.62 -1.28 8.52
CA PHE A 131 -8.78 -0.83 9.64
C PHE A 131 -7.43 -0.31 9.17
N TYR A 132 -7.02 0.86 9.62
CA TYR A 132 -5.68 1.38 9.37
C TYR A 132 -4.61 0.43 9.91
N SER A 133 -3.59 0.22 9.10
CA SER A 133 -2.52 -0.73 9.40
C SER A 133 -1.16 -0.17 9.00
N THR A 134 -0.08 -0.59 9.66
CA THR A 134 1.26 -0.11 9.32
C THR A 134 1.74 -0.67 7.98
N SER A 135 2.27 0.22 7.13
CA SER A 135 2.88 -0.15 5.84
C SER A 135 4.36 -0.51 5.94
N THR A 136 5.03 -0.17 7.05
CA THR A 136 6.48 -0.37 7.20
C THR A 136 6.83 -1.67 7.91
N THR A 137 6.07 -2.72 7.62
CA THR A 137 6.30 -4.10 8.06
C THR A 137 6.13 -5.04 6.88
N ALA A 138 6.53 -6.30 7.04
CA ALA A 138 6.26 -7.30 6.02
C ALA A 138 4.77 -7.67 5.99
N ILE A 139 4.20 -7.78 4.79
CA ILE A 139 2.80 -8.07 4.54
C ILE A 139 2.69 -9.40 3.77
N PRO A 140 2.18 -10.48 4.38
CA PRO A 140 2.01 -11.76 3.69
C PRO A 140 0.77 -11.75 2.82
N MET A 141 0.90 -11.95 1.52
CA MET A 141 -0.26 -11.95 0.62
C MET A 141 -1.13 -13.21 0.76
N ALA A 142 -0.60 -14.31 1.27
CA ALA A 142 -1.33 -15.58 1.42
C ALA A 142 -2.62 -15.51 2.27
N MET A 143 -2.71 -14.55 3.21
CA MET A 143 -3.90 -14.37 4.05
C MET A 143 -4.94 -13.41 3.47
N PHE A 144 -4.66 -12.78 2.31
CA PHE A 144 -5.56 -11.84 1.66
C PHE A 144 -6.24 -12.46 0.43
N GLU A 145 -7.48 -12.06 0.21
CA GLU A 145 -8.29 -12.40 -0.95
C GLU A 145 -7.99 -11.45 -2.12
N SER A 146 -7.79 -10.16 -1.79
CA SER A 146 -7.53 -9.14 -2.79
C SER A 146 -6.72 -7.96 -2.24
N LEU A 147 -6.11 -7.23 -3.15
CA LEU A 147 -5.55 -5.91 -2.93
C LEU A 147 -6.16 -4.93 -3.93
N GLN A 148 -6.85 -3.92 -3.42
CA GLN A 148 -7.37 -2.80 -4.19
C GLN A 148 -6.49 -1.57 -3.95
N ILE A 149 -6.17 -0.84 -5.01
CA ILE A 149 -5.49 0.46 -4.94
C ILE A 149 -6.42 1.52 -5.52
N GLN A 150 -6.84 2.47 -4.69
CA GLN A 150 -7.50 3.68 -5.14
C GLN A 150 -6.46 4.77 -5.27
N ASN A 151 -6.19 5.22 -6.51
CA ASN A 151 -5.15 6.19 -6.80
C ASN A 151 -5.52 7.61 -6.35
N GLY A 152 -4.54 8.35 -5.85
CA GLY A 152 -4.67 9.76 -5.53
C GLY A 152 -5.43 10.09 -4.25
N LEU A 153 -6.12 11.24 -4.23
CA LEU A 153 -6.79 11.78 -3.06
C LEU A 153 -8.20 11.20 -2.87
N ALA A 154 -8.46 10.65 -1.69
CA ALA A 154 -9.80 10.25 -1.26
C ALA A 154 -10.02 10.50 0.25
N GLY A 155 -9.43 11.55 0.79
CA GLY A 155 -9.49 11.88 2.22
C GLY A 155 -10.90 12.17 2.73
N SER A 156 -11.81 12.60 1.87
CA SER A 156 -13.23 12.77 2.22
C SER A 156 -13.94 11.43 2.48
N LEU A 157 -13.43 10.33 1.91
CA LEU A 157 -13.97 8.97 2.10
C LEU A 157 -13.27 8.23 3.25
N TYR A 158 -11.94 8.32 3.32
CA TYR A 158 -11.13 7.49 4.23
C TYR A 158 -10.47 8.27 5.37
N GLY A 159 -10.55 9.61 5.39
CA GLY A 159 -9.81 10.48 6.30
C GLY A 159 -8.54 11.03 5.68
N GLY A 160 -8.00 12.10 6.26
CA GLY A 160 -6.85 12.81 5.70
C GLY A 160 -5.56 11.97 5.72
N ALA A 161 -4.91 11.87 4.56
CA ALA A 161 -3.65 11.17 4.37
C ALA A 161 -2.85 11.77 3.20
N THR A 162 -1.65 11.26 2.93
CA THR A 162 -0.85 11.70 1.78
C THR A 162 -1.53 11.34 0.45
N PRO A 163 -1.27 12.08 -0.64
CA PRO A 163 -1.93 11.85 -1.93
C PRO A 163 -1.39 10.63 -2.70
N SER A 164 -0.88 9.63 -2.01
CA SER A 164 -0.32 8.39 -2.57
C SER A 164 -1.36 7.32 -2.89
N GLY A 165 -2.64 7.62 -2.76
CA GLY A 165 -3.71 6.63 -2.86
C GLY A 165 -3.92 5.83 -1.58
N TYR A 166 -4.93 4.95 -1.62
CA TYR A 166 -5.27 4.05 -0.53
C TYR A 166 -5.09 2.60 -0.97
N PHE A 167 -4.43 1.81 -0.13
CA PHE A 167 -4.13 0.41 -0.35
C PHE A 167 -5.01 -0.42 0.57
N LEU A 168 -6.03 -1.05 0.00
CA LEU A 168 -7.10 -1.72 0.70
C LEU A 168 -6.92 -3.23 0.53
N TYR A 169 -6.63 -3.91 1.62
CA TYR A 169 -6.45 -5.35 1.66
C TYR A 169 -7.69 -6.00 2.24
N SER A 170 -8.26 -6.97 1.54
CA SER A 170 -9.36 -7.81 2.03
C SER A 170 -8.82 -9.16 2.48
N ARG A 171 -9.01 -9.52 3.77
CA ARG A 171 -8.60 -10.82 4.28
C ARG A 171 -9.52 -11.91 3.76
N LYS A 172 -8.97 -13.11 3.62
CA LYS A 172 -9.75 -14.32 3.32
C LYS A 172 -10.77 -14.57 4.42
N ARG A 173 -12.04 -14.72 4.03
CA ARG A 173 -13.16 -15.04 4.93
C ARG A 173 -13.57 -16.52 4.81
N PRO A 174 -14.32 -17.06 5.80
CA PRO A 174 -14.87 -18.39 5.71
C PRO A 174 -15.67 -18.61 4.42
N VAL A 175 -15.38 -19.70 3.73
CA VAL A 175 -16.14 -20.22 2.57
C VAL A 175 -16.58 -21.66 2.87
N SER A 176 -17.51 -22.20 2.08
CA SER A 176 -17.91 -23.61 2.15
C SER A 176 -16.67 -24.49 2.04
N LEU A 177 -16.77 -25.75 2.46
CA LEU A 177 -15.66 -26.68 2.62
C LEU A 177 -14.56 -26.51 1.57
N GLN A 178 -13.41 -25.98 2.00
CA GLN A 178 -12.22 -25.83 1.17
C GLN A 178 -10.98 -26.20 1.97
N ASN A 179 -10.15 -27.05 1.40
CA ASN A 179 -8.83 -27.36 1.94
C ASN A 179 -7.83 -27.32 0.78
N ILE A 180 -6.83 -26.45 0.90
CA ILE A 180 -5.76 -26.27 -0.09
C ILE A 180 -4.44 -26.50 0.63
N ILE A 181 -3.64 -27.43 0.14
CA ILE A 181 -2.25 -27.62 0.56
C ILE A 181 -1.38 -27.23 -0.62
N TRP A 182 -0.34 -26.43 -0.35
CA TRP A 182 0.65 -26.11 -1.38
C TRP A 182 2.07 -26.21 -0.86
N SER A 183 2.98 -26.41 -1.80
CA SER A 183 4.41 -26.33 -1.59
C SER A 183 5.03 -25.50 -2.70
N ASP A 184 6.01 -24.70 -2.37
CA ASP A 184 6.76 -23.89 -3.33
C ASP A 184 8.26 -24.02 -3.08
N TYR A 185 9.01 -23.94 -4.17
CA TYR A 185 10.46 -23.93 -4.19
C TYR A 185 10.94 -22.75 -5.03
N SER A 186 11.85 -21.96 -4.53
CA SER A 186 12.51 -20.93 -5.31
C SER A 186 14.03 -21.08 -5.33
N SER A 187 14.66 -20.51 -6.35
CA SER A 187 16.10 -20.57 -6.62
C SER A 187 16.93 -20.60 -5.35
N ARG A 188 17.97 -21.41 -5.35
CA ARG A 188 18.96 -21.67 -4.32
C ARG A 188 18.54 -22.52 -3.14
N SER A 189 17.37 -22.96 -2.94
CA SER A 189 16.90 -23.85 -1.86
C SER A 189 15.91 -23.24 -0.87
N ASN A 190 15.20 -22.18 -1.24
CA ASN A 190 14.09 -21.76 -0.41
C ASN A 190 12.87 -22.65 -0.68
N LEU A 191 12.44 -23.39 0.33
CA LEU A 191 11.29 -24.27 0.28
C LEU A 191 10.19 -23.72 1.17
N GLY A 192 8.95 -23.69 0.64
CA GLY A 192 7.74 -23.30 1.36
C GLY A 192 6.70 -24.40 1.40
N VAL A 193 5.89 -24.42 2.44
CA VAL A 193 4.68 -25.24 2.57
C VAL A 193 3.57 -24.41 3.21
N GLY A 194 2.34 -24.60 2.74
CA GLY A 194 1.18 -23.88 3.25
C GLY A 194 -0.08 -24.73 3.28
N LEU A 195 -1.02 -24.26 4.09
CA LEU A 195 -2.36 -24.80 4.27
C LEU A 195 -3.36 -23.65 4.32
N ASP A 196 -4.42 -23.74 3.53
CA ASP A 196 -5.59 -22.87 3.59
C ASP A 196 -6.83 -23.74 3.79
N THR A 197 -7.44 -23.70 4.97
CA THR A 197 -8.58 -24.52 5.35
C THR A 197 -9.76 -23.65 5.76
N SER A 198 -10.94 -24.03 5.30
CA SER A 198 -12.18 -23.28 5.57
C SER A 198 -13.39 -24.16 5.60
N ASN A 199 -14.36 -23.79 6.43
CA ASN A 199 -15.72 -24.29 6.34
C ASN A 199 -16.71 -23.28 6.90
N LYS A 200 -17.97 -23.38 6.46
CA LYS A 200 -19.12 -22.65 7.00
C LYS A 200 -20.11 -23.65 7.57
N PHE A 201 -20.53 -23.41 8.80
CA PHE A 201 -21.62 -24.10 9.47
C PHE A 201 -22.74 -23.08 9.71
N GLU A 202 -23.92 -23.56 10.14
CA GLU A 202 -25.09 -22.71 10.34
C GLU A 202 -24.82 -21.45 11.20
N LYS A 203 -24.08 -21.58 12.30
CA LYS A 203 -23.81 -20.50 13.25
C LYS A 203 -22.40 -19.97 13.26
N VAL A 204 -21.46 -20.66 12.65
CA VAL A 204 -20.06 -20.28 12.66
C VAL A 204 -19.34 -20.72 11.39
N GLY A 205 -18.52 -19.85 10.86
CA GLY A 205 -17.55 -20.14 9.81
C GLY A 205 -16.12 -19.95 10.31
N TYR A 206 -15.18 -20.70 9.76
CA TYR A 206 -13.76 -20.51 10.01
C TYR A 206 -12.94 -20.49 8.73
N ARG A 207 -11.84 -19.73 8.74
CA ARG A 207 -10.77 -19.77 7.73
C ARG A 207 -9.41 -19.73 8.41
N GLY A 208 -8.61 -20.77 8.21
CA GLY A 208 -7.24 -20.86 8.69
C GLY A 208 -6.25 -20.83 7.53
N VAL A 209 -5.25 -19.95 7.59
CA VAL A 209 -4.15 -19.89 6.61
C VAL A 209 -2.83 -19.99 7.35
N PHE A 210 -2.04 -21.00 7.02
CA PHE A 210 -0.74 -21.29 7.62
C PHE A 210 0.30 -21.39 6.51
N TYR A 211 1.46 -20.78 6.70
CA TYR A 211 2.55 -20.85 5.74
C TYR A 211 3.90 -20.79 6.44
N TYR A 212 4.80 -21.62 5.99
CA TYR A 212 6.20 -21.62 6.39
C TYR A 212 7.09 -21.70 5.17
N SER A 213 8.14 -20.89 5.11
CA SER A 213 9.24 -21.09 4.16
C SER A 213 10.59 -20.81 4.80
N GLY A 214 11.63 -21.48 4.27
CA GLY A 214 12.98 -21.29 4.75
C GLY A 214 14.03 -21.79 3.76
N GLY A 215 15.23 -21.20 3.84
CA GLY A 215 16.37 -21.57 3.01
C GLY A 215 17.15 -20.35 2.51
N GLU A 216 18.03 -20.59 1.55
CA GLU A 216 18.71 -19.51 0.82
C GLU A 216 17.75 -18.87 -0.19
N LYS A 217 17.82 -17.57 -0.36
CA LYS A 217 17.11 -16.84 -1.42
C LYS A 217 18.09 -15.90 -2.12
N ASN A 218 18.09 -15.86 -3.43
CA ASN A 218 18.91 -15.03 -4.30
C ASN A 218 20.43 -15.12 -4.07
N ALA A 219 20.99 -14.56 -3.00
CA ALA A 219 22.40 -14.56 -2.71
C ALA A 219 22.85 -15.85 -2.03
N LYS A 220 24.04 -16.34 -2.41
CA LYS A 220 24.67 -17.48 -1.74
C LYS A 220 24.97 -17.16 -0.27
N ASP A 221 24.78 -18.12 0.62
CA ASP A 221 24.94 -18.00 2.07
C ASP A 221 23.90 -17.03 2.72
N SER A 222 22.85 -16.62 1.98
CA SER A 222 21.74 -15.87 2.55
C SER A 222 20.84 -16.79 3.37
N ASN A 223 20.07 -16.21 4.29
CA ASN A 223 19.01 -16.91 4.99
C ASN A 223 17.74 -16.10 4.87
N PHE A 224 16.67 -16.77 4.46
CA PHE A 224 15.36 -16.17 4.29
C PHE A 224 14.30 -17.10 4.84
N SER A 225 13.44 -16.62 5.72
CA SER A 225 12.32 -17.40 6.25
C SER A 225 11.08 -16.56 6.46
N ARG A 226 9.93 -17.19 6.26
CA ARG A 226 8.58 -16.66 6.54
C ARG A 226 7.79 -17.66 7.38
N ARG A 227 6.98 -17.15 8.31
CA ARG A 227 6.06 -17.91 9.13
C ARG A 227 4.77 -17.14 9.28
N LEU A 228 3.66 -17.70 8.79
CA LEU A 228 2.32 -17.12 8.87
C LEU A 228 1.39 -18.07 9.60
N ALA A 229 0.63 -17.53 10.53
CA ALA A 229 -0.59 -18.12 11.05
C ALA A 229 -1.69 -17.08 11.03
N SER A 230 -2.81 -17.37 10.37
CA SER A 230 -3.97 -16.47 10.29
C SER A 230 -5.24 -17.28 10.52
N LEU A 231 -6.14 -16.78 11.36
CA LEU A 231 -7.43 -17.37 11.67
C LEU A 231 -8.51 -16.29 11.60
N GLY A 232 -9.51 -16.53 10.75
CA GLY A 232 -10.75 -15.76 10.69
C GLY A 232 -11.91 -16.61 11.19
N LEU A 233 -12.78 -16.04 12.03
CA LEU A 233 -14.01 -16.66 12.49
C LEU A 233 -15.17 -15.70 12.25
N ASP A 234 -16.27 -16.24 11.69
CA ASP A 234 -17.54 -15.57 11.51
C ASP A 234 -18.59 -16.23 12.37
N PHE A 235 -19.23 -15.46 13.22
CA PHE A 235 -20.36 -15.90 14.05
C PHE A 235 -21.65 -15.30 13.48
N TYR A 236 -22.50 -16.14 12.92
CA TYR A 236 -23.82 -15.75 12.37
C TYR A 236 -24.81 -15.72 13.52
N LEU A 237 -24.90 -14.55 14.21
CA LEU A 237 -25.69 -14.38 15.42
C LEU A 237 -27.19 -14.38 15.12
N THR A 238 -27.56 -13.74 14.00
CA THR A 238 -28.89 -13.81 13.37
C THR A 238 -28.70 -13.77 11.85
N GLU A 239 -29.79 -13.87 11.08
CA GLU A 239 -29.75 -13.79 9.60
C GLU A 239 -29.12 -12.46 9.08
N ASN A 240 -29.26 -11.39 9.88
CA ASN A 240 -28.82 -10.05 9.52
C ASN A 240 -27.72 -9.45 10.45
N LEU A 241 -27.18 -10.27 11.37
CA LEU A 241 -26.13 -9.84 12.32
C LEU A 241 -24.99 -10.84 12.35
N THR A 242 -23.82 -10.40 11.88
CA THR A 242 -22.60 -11.20 11.85
C THR A 242 -21.49 -10.53 12.67
N LEU A 243 -20.83 -11.32 13.52
CA LEU A 243 -19.61 -10.93 14.22
C LEU A 243 -18.41 -11.61 13.56
N GLU A 244 -17.52 -10.81 12.99
CA GLU A 244 -16.26 -11.26 12.38
C GLU A 244 -15.09 -11.04 13.33
N THR A 245 -14.26 -12.06 13.51
CA THR A 245 -13.03 -11.93 14.26
C THR A 245 -11.83 -12.39 13.43
N ASN A 246 -10.67 -11.78 13.62
CA ASN A 246 -9.44 -12.19 12.97
C ASN A 246 -8.28 -12.15 13.96
N PHE A 247 -7.41 -13.13 13.85
CA PHE A 247 -6.10 -13.14 14.48
C PHE A 247 -5.06 -13.53 13.43
N SER A 248 -3.93 -12.82 13.40
CA SER A 248 -2.80 -13.22 12.56
C SER A 248 -1.47 -12.92 13.22
N HIS A 249 -0.50 -13.79 12.98
CA HIS A 249 0.90 -13.59 13.32
C HIS A 249 1.77 -13.90 12.11
N TYR A 250 2.59 -12.96 11.72
CA TYR A 250 3.53 -13.11 10.62
C TYR A 250 4.95 -12.73 11.06
N GLU A 251 5.88 -13.61 10.78
CA GLU A 251 7.30 -13.41 11.00
C GLU A 251 8.05 -13.54 9.67
N HIS A 252 8.89 -12.55 9.39
CA HIS A 252 9.78 -12.49 8.23
C HIS A 252 11.19 -12.23 8.69
N LYS A 253 12.13 -13.06 8.29
CA LYS A 253 13.53 -12.91 8.63
C LYS A 253 14.39 -13.08 7.39
N ASN A 254 15.34 -12.17 7.21
CA ASN A 254 16.37 -12.31 6.19
C ASN A 254 17.76 -11.94 6.75
N SER A 255 18.80 -12.51 6.16
CA SER A 255 20.20 -12.11 6.35
C SER A 255 21.01 -12.45 5.12
N GLY A 256 22.11 -11.71 4.89
CA GLY A 256 22.97 -11.90 3.72
C GLY A 256 22.35 -11.47 2.39
N MET A 257 21.20 -10.79 2.41
CA MET A 257 20.56 -10.26 1.22
C MET A 257 20.95 -8.77 1.02
N PRO A 258 21.29 -8.32 -0.20
CA PRO A 258 21.70 -6.95 -0.44
C PRO A 258 20.70 -5.92 0.08
N GLY A 259 21.20 -5.00 0.88
CA GLY A 259 20.47 -3.82 1.35
C GLY A 259 20.60 -2.63 0.41
N GLY A 260 20.38 -1.41 0.94
CA GLY A 260 20.54 -0.17 0.19
C GLY A 260 21.98 0.35 0.18
N PHE A 261 22.38 0.94 -0.95
CA PHE A 261 23.62 1.68 -1.11
C PHE A 261 23.34 3.18 -1.13
N SER A 262 23.89 3.93 -0.19
CA SER A 262 23.66 5.38 -0.10
C SER A 262 24.58 6.12 -1.08
N MET A 263 23.98 7.06 -1.84
CA MET A 263 24.69 8.05 -2.66
C MET A 263 24.89 9.32 -1.82
N PRO A 264 26.12 9.78 -1.59
CA PRO A 264 26.35 11.04 -0.90
C PRO A 264 25.93 12.22 -1.79
N LEU A 265 25.21 13.19 -1.20
CA LEU A 265 24.85 14.45 -1.85
C LEU A 265 25.55 15.63 -1.17
N THR A 266 25.93 16.61 -1.97
CA THR A 266 26.38 17.93 -1.50
C THR A 266 25.42 18.97 -2.04
N ASN A 267 24.79 19.73 -1.16
CA ASN A 267 23.78 20.75 -1.52
C ASN A 267 22.67 20.21 -2.46
N GLY A 268 22.21 18.98 -2.24
CA GLY A 268 21.15 18.37 -3.03
C GLY A 268 21.59 17.80 -4.39
N VAL A 269 22.89 17.76 -4.68
CA VAL A 269 23.48 17.20 -5.91
C VAL A 269 24.35 16.01 -5.56
N ALA A 270 24.25 14.91 -6.30
CA ALA A 270 25.13 13.76 -6.11
C ALA A 270 26.59 14.10 -6.48
N ASN A 271 27.52 13.55 -5.70
CA ASN A 271 28.93 13.92 -5.84
C ASN A 271 29.60 13.28 -7.07
N PHE A 272 28.97 12.25 -7.65
CA PHE A 272 29.47 11.51 -8.82
C PHE A 272 28.34 10.67 -9.44
N ASP A 273 28.58 10.12 -10.61
CA ASP A 273 27.63 9.26 -11.31
C ASP A 273 27.39 7.93 -10.58
N VAL A 274 26.18 7.39 -10.73
CA VAL A 274 25.78 6.13 -10.10
C VAL A 274 26.58 4.97 -10.72
N PRO A 275 27.24 4.12 -9.91
CA PRO A 275 27.86 2.90 -10.40
C PRO A 275 26.86 2.00 -11.14
N SER A 276 27.31 1.32 -12.18
CA SER A 276 26.49 0.35 -12.92
C SER A 276 26.03 -0.78 -12.01
N PRO A 277 24.74 -1.21 -12.10
CA PRO A 277 24.22 -2.25 -11.23
C PRO A 277 24.85 -3.62 -11.49
N VAL A 278 24.96 -4.43 -10.45
CA VAL A 278 25.39 -5.83 -10.50
C VAL A 278 24.22 -6.76 -10.19
N LYS A 279 24.45 -8.08 -10.29
CA LYS A 279 23.46 -9.07 -9.81
C LYS A 279 23.35 -9.00 -8.29
N ASP A 280 22.13 -9.00 -7.78
CA ASP A 280 21.83 -9.06 -6.34
C ASP A 280 22.29 -10.37 -5.69
N THR A 281 22.52 -11.40 -6.50
CA THR A 281 23.02 -12.71 -6.06
C THR A 281 24.52 -12.73 -5.73
N LYS A 282 25.24 -11.61 -5.94
CA LYS A 282 26.68 -11.55 -5.72
C LYS A 282 27.02 -11.61 -4.24
N ARG A 283 27.87 -12.57 -3.85
CA ARG A 283 28.30 -12.78 -2.46
C ARG A 283 29.07 -11.57 -1.94
N GLY A 284 28.82 -11.15 -0.67
CA GLY A 284 29.54 -10.04 -0.03
C GLY A 284 28.92 -8.66 -0.25
N LEU A 285 27.87 -8.52 -1.06
CA LEU A 285 27.12 -7.26 -1.16
C LEU A 285 26.43 -6.92 0.17
N GLU A 286 25.87 -7.92 0.84
CA GLU A 286 25.49 -7.88 2.24
C GLU A 286 26.26 -8.97 3.00
N GLN A 287 26.48 -8.76 4.28
CA GLN A 287 27.17 -9.71 5.13
C GLN A 287 26.19 -10.69 5.75
N THR A 288 26.57 -11.95 5.92
CA THR A 288 25.69 -13.01 6.46
C THR A 288 25.17 -12.70 7.86
N PHE A 289 25.92 -11.90 8.64
CA PHE A 289 25.52 -11.42 9.96
C PHE A 289 24.64 -10.15 9.92
N GLY A 290 24.36 -9.58 8.76
CA GLY A 290 23.48 -8.44 8.55
C GLY A 290 22.11 -8.87 8.04
N GLY A 291 21.02 -8.20 8.48
CA GLY A 291 19.69 -8.52 7.99
C GLY A 291 18.55 -7.82 8.73
N ASN A 292 17.36 -8.32 8.52
CA ASN A 292 16.12 -7.81 9.09
C ASN A 292 15.33 -8.94 9.76
N HIS A 293 14.66 -8.62 10.86
CA HIS A 293 13.70 -9.50 11.50
C HIS A 293 12.43 -8.71 11.81
N LEU A 294 11.35 -9.06 11.12
CA LEU A 294 10.07 -8.37 11.16
C LEU A 294 9.03 -9.32 11.73
N LYS A 295 8.18 -8.81 12.65
CA LYS A 295 7.09 -9.56 13.25
C LYS A 295 5.86 -8.66 13.28
N THR A 296 4.74 -9.15 12.78
CA THR A 296 3.46 -8.45 12.85
C THR A 296 2.41 -9.36 13.45
N THR A 297 1.81 -8.91 14.54
CA THR A 297 0.67 -9.58 15.17
C THR A 297 -0.53 -8.66 15.08
N THR A 298 -1.67 -9.17 14.63
CA THR A 298 -2.89 -8.40 14.46
C THR A 298 -4.07 -9.16 15.05
N ALA A 299 -4.94 -8.47 15.76
CA ALA A 299 -6.22 -8.99 16.22
C ALA A 299 -7.31 -7.98 15.93
N SER A 300 -8.45 -8.41 15.41
CA SER A 300 -9.58 -7.53 15.11
C SER A 300 -10.93 -8.19 15.40
N VAL A 301 -11.90 -7.33 15.69
CA VAL A 301 -13.30 -7.66 15.82
C VAL A 301 -14.11 -6.67 15.01
N LYS A 302 -15.11 -7.15 14.27
CA LYS A 302 -15.98 -6.35 13.41
C LYS A 302 -17.40 -6.88 13.48
N LEU A 303 -18.37 -6.00 13.63
CA LEU A 303 -19.79 -6.31 13.63
C LEU A 303 -20.42 -5.76 12.36
N LYS A 304 -21.21 -6.56 11.68
CA LYS A 304 -22.03 -6.21 10.52
C LYS A 304 -23.50 -6.42 10.88
N TYR A 305 -24.32 -5.43 10.61
CA TYR A 305 -25.75 -5.48 10.94
C TYR A 305 -26.60 -4.82 9.85
N ALA A 306 -27.49 -5.58 9.25
CA ALA A 306 -28.44 -5.14 8.23
C ALA A 306 -29.88 -5.33 8.74
N PRO A 307 -30.42 -4.42 9.60
CA PRO A 307 -31.74 -4.60 10.19
C PRO A 307 -32.87 -4.63 9.17
N THR A 308 -32.69 -3.99 8.04
CA THR A 308 -33.59 -3.97 6.89
C THR A 308 -32.80 -3.91 5.58
N ASP A 309 -33.45 -4.10 4.44
CA ASP A 309 -32.84 -4.00 3.11
C ASP A 309 -32.23 -2.61 2.81
N ASN A 310 -32.69 -1.56 3.51
CA ASN A 310 -32.25 -0.18 3.28
C ASN A 310 -31.18 0.31 4.26
N TRP A 311 -30.95 -0.41 5.37
CA TRP A 311 -30.01 0.02 6.39
C TRP A 311 -28.90 -1.00 6.62
N TYR A 312 -27.69 -0.51 6.61
CA TYR A 312 -26.51 -1.30 6.89
C TYR A 312 -25.59 -0.57 7.87
N PHE A 313 -25.16 -1.27 8.91
CA PHE A 313 -24.20 -0.77 9.89
C PHE A 313 -23.00 -1.71 9.96
N GLU A 314 -21.82 -1.13 10.03
CA GLU A 314 -20.59 -1.89 10.19
C GLU A 314 -19.64 -1.11 11.10
N GLY A 315 -19.00 -1.80 12.03
CA GLY A 315 -18.03 -1.16 12.90
C GLY A 315 -17.14 -2.16 13.59
N GLY A 316 -15.99 -1.70 14.04
CA GLY A 316 -15.05 -2.59 14.71
C GLY A 316 -13.79 -1.91 15.20
N TYR A 317 -12.93 -2.77 15.76
CA TYR A 317 -11.64 -2.39 16.32
C TYR A 317 -10.58 -3.39 15.91
N GLN A 318 -9.37 -2.89 15.59
CA GLN A 318 -8.18 -3.67 15.33
C GLN A 318 -7.02 -3.17 16.18
N TRP A 319 -6.34 -4.10 16.80
CA TRP A 319 -5.01 -3.90 17.37
C TRP A 319 -3.97 -4.59 16.50
N GLN A 320 -2.88 -3.85 16.20
CA GLN A 320 -1.73 -4.37 15.46
C GLN A 320 -0.43 -4.00 16.17
N LYS A 321 0.46 -4.97 16.31
CA LYS A 321 1.81 -4.80 16.85
C LYS A 321 2.81 -5.25 15.77
N ALA A 322 3.60 -4.31 15.27
CA ALA A 322 4.67 -4.57 14.33
C ALA A 322 6.03 -4.31 14.97
N ILE A 323 6.90 -5.30 14.97
CA ILE A 323 8.29 -5.22 15.45
C ILE A 323 9.19 -5.26 14.22
N ARG A 324 10.12 -4.33 14.15
CA ARG A 324 11.10 -4.23 13.08
C ARG A 324 12.50 -4.14 13.70
N ASP A 325 13.29 -5.20 13.56
CA ASP A 325 14.69 -5.26 13.95
C ASP A 325 15.56 -5.26 12.69
N MET A 326 16.26 -4.16 12.46
CA MET A 326 17.16 -3.96 11.33
C MET A 326 18.59 -3.87 11.86
N TYR A 327 19.39 -4.88 11.60
CA TYR A 327 20.77 -5.03 12.10
C TYR A 327 21.78 -5.26 10.97
N GLY A 328 21.45 -4.77 9.78
CA GLY A 328 22.23 -4.94 8.57
C GLY A 328 23.50 -4.11 8.52
N THR A 329 24.25 -4.33 7.45
CA THR A 329 25.28 -3.43 7.01
C THR A 329 24.71 -2.35 6.11
N SER A 330 25.33 -1.18 6.09
CA SER A 330 25.02 -0.11 5.14
C SER A 330 26.24 0.20 4.30
N GLY A 331 26.05 0.28 2.98
CA GLY A 331 27.05 0.76 2.04
C GLY A 331 26.89 2.24 1.75
N THR A 332 27.97 3.01 1.72
CA THR A 332 27.94 4.39 1.21
C THR A 332 28.98 4.49 0.10
N PHE A 333 28.56 4.79 -1.12
CA PHE A 333 29.45 4.94 -2.25
C PHE A 333 30.45 6.08 -2.02
N LEU A 334 31.66 5.90 -2.53
CA LEU A 334 32.77 6.84 -2.43
C LEU A 334 33.14 7.42 -3.80
N ASN A 335 32.83 6.71 -4.88
CA ASN A 335 33.10 7.09 -6.25
C ASN A 335 32.21 6.32 -7.25
N GLN A 336 32.27 6.72 -8.51
CA GLN A 336 31.58 6.08 -9.64
C GLN A 336 32.11 4.68 -10.00
N ASN A 337 33.32 4.31 -9.52
CA ASN A 337 33.94 3.00 -9.78
C ASN A 337 33.37 1.91 -8.86
N GLY A 338 32.35 2.24 -8.04
CA GLY A 338 31.67 1.29 -7.19
C GLY A 338 32.36 1.00 -5.86
N ASP A 339 33.37 1.78 -5.47
CA ASP A 339 33.93 1.69 -4.12
C ASP A 339 32.93 2.24 -3.09
N TYR A 340 32.75 1.50 -2.01
CA TYR A 340 31.85 1.92 -0.93
C TYR A 340 32.41 1.56 0.46
N ARG A 341 32.08 2.38 1.42
CA ARG A 341 32.35 2.13 2.84
C ARG A 341 31.25 1.26 3.42
N VAL A 342 31.65 0.24 4.19
CA VAL A 342 30.72 -0.68 4.88
C VAL A 342 30.71 -0.39 6.37
N VAL A 343 29.51 -0.17 6.93
CA VAL A 343 29.29 0.06 8.34
C VAL A 343 28.29 -0.95 8.86
N LYS A 344 28.64 -1.70 9.89
CA LYS A 344 27.72 -2.54 10.68
C LYS A 344 27.05 -1.71 11.77
N SER A 345 25.73 -1.87 11.91
CA SER A 345 24.96 -1.30 13.00
C SER A 345 24.33 -2.42 13.84
N GLY A 346 24.35 -2.30 15.14
CA GLY A 346 23.67 -3.19 16.08
C GLY A 346 22.15 -2.97 16.17
N GLY A 347 21.67 -1.91 15.55
CA GLY A 347 20.30 -1.55 15.28
C GLY A 347 20.28 -0.25 14.51
N SER A 348 19.42 -0.11 13.52
CA SER A 348 19.26 1.16 12.80
C SER A 348 18.27 2.07 13.52
N GLY A 349 18.29 3.38 13.24
CA GLY A 349 17.24 4.31 13.68
C GLY A 349 15.85 3.92 13.15
N ALA A 350 15.79 3.04 12.14
CA ALA A 350 14.56 2.48 11.61
C ALA A 350 14.06 1.25 12.38
N SER A 351 14.87 0.67 13.30
CA SER A 351 14.43 -0.41 14.19
C SER A 351 13.46 0.13 15.23
N GLY A 352 12.37 -0.59 15.47
CA GLY A 352 11.37 -0.14 16.43
C GLY A 352 10.23 -1.14 16.60
N ARG A 353 9.33 -0.81 17.51
CA ARG A 353 8.00 -1.43 17.60
C ARG A 353 6.97 -0.36 17.30
N PHE A 354 5.98 -0.72 16.52
CA PHE A 354 4.84 0.10 16.13
C PHE A 354 3.58 -0.59 16.60
N ASP A 355 2.84 0.06 17.50
CA ASP A 355 1.51 -0.40 17.88
C ASP A 355 0.48 0.51 17.19
N VAL A 356 -0.48 -0.08 16.51
CA VAL A 356 -1.59 0.63 15.84
C VAL A 356 -2.90 0.12 16.42
N ASP A 357 -3.64 1.02 17.06
CA ASP A 357 -5.02 0.83 17.45
C ASP A 357 -5.89 1.54 16.41
N SER A 358 -6.74 0.82 15.71
CA SER A 358 -7.60 1.36 14.65
C SER A 358 -9.06 0.99 14.89
N TRP A 359 -9.96 1.90 14.55
CA TRP A 359 -11.41 1.71 14.67
C TRP A 359 -12.16 2.38 13.55
N PHE A 360 -13.33 1.88 13.25
CA PHE A 360 -14.32 2.57 12.44
C PHE A 360 -15.73 2.18 12.85
N LEU A 361 -16.68 3.05 12.52
CA LEU A 361 -18.11 2.82 12.57
C LEU A 361 -18.72 3.52 11.36
N LYS A 362 -19.52 2.82 10.58
CA LYS A 362 -20.27 3.40 9.46
C LYS A 362 -21.72 2.92 9.48
N GLY A 363 -22.60 3.77 9.00
CA GLY A 363 -23.98 3.47 8.71
C GLY A 363 -24.36 3.98 7.34
N ASN A 364 -25.04 3.14 6.56
CA ASN A 364 -25.52 3.44 5.23
C ASN A 364 -27.02 3.28 5.16
N THR A 365 -27.67 4.11 4.35
CA THR A 365 -29.09 3.98 4.06
C THR A 365 -29.40 4.38 2.62
N ASN A 366 -30.35 3.67 2.02
CA ASN A 366 -30.91 4.01 0.71
C ASN A 366 -32.29 4.62 0.88
N PHE A 367 -32.54 5.74 0.22
CA PHE A 367 -33.85 6.42 0.22
C PHE A 367 -33.99 7.26 -1.06
N GLN A 368 -35.21 7.74 -1.30
CA GLN A 368 -35.54 8.61 -2.44
C GLN A 368 -36.03 9.98 -1.97
N THR A 369 -35.66 11.04 -2.69
CA THR A 369 -36.22 12.37 -2.56
C THR A 369 -36.68 12.86 -3.94
N GLY A 370 -38.01 12.80 -4.16
CA GLY A 370 -38.58 13.04 -5.50
C GLY A 370 -38.07 12.00 -6.50
N PHE A 371 -37.36 12.46 -7.52
CA PHE A 371 -36.79 11.59 -8.57
C PHE A 371 -35.32 11.17 -8.30
N LEU A 372 -34.76 11.58 -7.16
CA LEU A 372 -33.38 11.30 -6.80
C LEU A 372 -33.29 10.05 -5.92
N ASP A 373 -32.43 9.10 -6.31
CA ASP A 373 -32.05 7.98 -5.47
C ASP A 373 -30.79 8.33 -4.69
N HIS A 374 -30.79 8.09 -3.39
CA HIS A 374 -29.68 8.37 -2.49
C HIS A 374 -29.15 7.09 -1.89
N ASN A 375 -27.81 6.92 -1.90
CA ASN A 375 -27.09 6.03 -1.01
C ASN A 375 -26.26 6.91 -0.07
N PHE A 376 -26.80 7.15 1.12
CA PHE A 376 -26.25 8.06 2.11
C PHE A 376 -25.44 7.29 3.16
N ALA A 377 -24.26 7.80 3.50
CA ALA A 377 -23.39 7.20 4.49
C ALA A 377 -22.87 8.22 5.50
N LEU A 378 -22.91 7.84 6.78
CA LEU A 378 -22.24 8.51 7.88
C LEU A 378 -21.19 7.57 8.47
N ALA A 379 -19.97 8.05 8.64
CA ALA A 379 -18.92 7.24 9.22
C ALA A 379 -17.98 8.03 10.14
N THR A 380 -17.40 7.31 11.09
CA THR A 380 -16.24 7.79 11.86
C THR A 380 -15.17 6.70 11.85
N ASN A 381 -13.94 7.11 11.70
CA ASN A 381 -12.79 6.20 11.69
C ASN A 381 -11.55 6.89 12.26
N GLY A 382 -10.55 6.10 12.58
CA GLY A 382 -9.31 6.66 13.09
C GLY A 382 -8.31 5.60 13.53
N TYR A 383 -7.17 6.12 13.95
CA TYR A 383 -6.11 5.30 14.53
C TYR A 383 -5.32 6.06 15.58
N ARG A 384 -4.71 5.28 16.48
CA ARG A 384 -3.58 5.69 17.31
C ARG A 384 -2.37 4.87 16.93
N TRP A 385 -1.31 5.53 16.54
CA TRP A 385 -0.03 4.93 16.22
C TRP A 385 1.01 5.27 17.28
N THR A 386 1.46 4.27 18.04
CA THR A 386 2.47 4.42 19.10
C THR A 386 3.80 3.84 18.63
N ILE A 387 4.85 4.63 18.73
CA ILE A 387 6.22 4.26 18.36
C ILE A 387 7.02 3.96 19.62
N TYR A 388 7.69 2.81 19.61
CA TYR A 388 8.67 2.43 20.62
C TYR A 388 10.06 2.43 19.99
N SER A 389 10.92 3.30 20.47
CA SER A 389 12.31 3.44 20.03
C SER A 389 13.26 2.74 21.00
N ALA A 390 14.42 2.31 20.52
CA ALA A 390 15.48 1.83 21.40
C ALA A 390 16.12 3.01 22.15
N ARG A 391 16.46 2.83 23.44
CA ARG A 391 17.12 3.88 24.24
C ARG A 391 18.52 4.20 23.72
N ASN A 392 19.21 3.19 23.20
CA ASN A 392 20.43 3.39 22.44
C ASN A 392 20.36 2.64 21.11
N SER A 393 21.04 3.14 20.11
CA SER A 393 21.04 2.58 18.75
C SER A 393 21.92 1.33 18.59
N GLY A 394 22.46 0.80 19.70
CA GLY A 394 23.47 -0.25 19.66
C GLY A 394 24.84 0.26 19.19
N GLY A 395 25.78 -0.66 19.11
CA GLY A 395 27.12 -0.38 18.62
C GLY A 395 27.15 -0.12 17.12
N ARG A 396 28.22 0.54 16.68
CA ARG A 396 28.54 0.70 15.26
C ARG A 396 30.01 0.33 15.02
N ALA A 397 30.29 -0.36 13.94
CA ALA A 397 31.64 -0.68 13.50
C ALA A 397 31.84 -0.33 12.02
N ASN A 398 32.92 0.37 11.72
CA ASN A 398 33.37 0.56 10.35
C ASN A 398 34.16 -0.69 9.95
N LEU A 399 33.65 -1.43 8.95
CA LEU A 399 34.29 -2.65 8.47
C LEU A 399 35.38 -2.37 7.42
N GLY A 400 35.42 -1.14 6.92
CA GLY A 400 36.36 -0.72 5.89
C GLY A 400 35.71 -0.55 4.53
N MET A 401 36.51 -0.69 3.48
CA MET A 401 36.11 -0.48 2.10
C MET A 401 35.83 -1.79 1.39
N SER A 402 34.82 -1.76 0.52
CA SER A 402 34.45 -2.82 -0.41
C SER A 402 34.19 -2.22 -1.79
N ASN A 403 34.00 -3.06 -2.80
CA ASN A 403 33.67 -2.62 -4.15
C ASN A 403 32.47 -3.39 -4.70
N LEU A 404 31.57 -2.71 -5.39
CA LEU A 404 30.33 -3.28 -5.94
C LEU A 404 30.60 -4.44 -6.91
N TYR A 405 31.69 -4.34 -7.68
CA TYR A 405 32.08 -5.34 -8.67
C TYR A 405 32.93 -6.47 -8.10
N ASN A 406 33.56 -6.26 -6.95
CA ASN A 406 34.33 -7.25 -6.21
C ASN A 406 34.10 -7.13 -4.70
N PRO A 407 32.91 -7.53 -4.20
CA PRO A 407 32.54 -7.32 -2.81
C PRO A 407 33.41 -8.13 -1.84
N ARG A 408 33.80 -7.50 -0.74
CA ARG A 408 34.57 -8.13 0.33
C ARG A 408 33.66 -8.78 1.36
N ILE A 409 34.10 -9.91 1.89
CA ILE A 409 33.46 -10.57 3.03
C ILE A 409 34.26 -10.15 4.27
N PHE A 410 33.54 -9.73 5.30
CA PHE A 410 34.11 -9.29 6.57
C PHE A 410 33.73 -10.27 7.68
N ASN A 411 34.54 -10.30 8.72
CA ASN A 411 34.20 -10.99 9.96
C ASN A 411 33.15 -10.15 10.75
N ASP A 412 32.25 -10.83 11.50
CA ASP A 412 31.30 -10.14 12.34
C ASP A 412 32.03 -9.39 13.47
N PRO A 413 31.91 -8.07 13.56
CA PRO A 413 32.54 -7.29 14.62
C PRO A 413 31.82 -7.41 15.97
N HIS A 414 30.76 -8.23 16.07
CA HIS A 414 29.97 -8.46 17.29
C HIS A 414 29.52 -7.17 17.99
N VAL A 415 29.05 -6.16 17.22
CA VAL A 415 28.58 -4.92 17.82
C VAL A 415 27.36 -5.16 18.73
N ALA A 416 27.30 -4.44 19.84
CA ALA A 416 26.18 -4.51 20.76
C ALA A 416 24.86 -4.19 20.05
N LYS A 417 23.84 -5.01 20.28
CA LYS A 417 22.48 -4.73 19.79
C LYS A 417 21.88 -3.56 20.55
N GLY A 418 20.95 -2.84 19.90
CA GLY A 418 20.19 -1.79 20.55
C GLY A 418 19.43 -2.32 21.76
N SER A 419 19.32 -1.49 22.81
CA SER A 419 18.76 -1.87 24.10
C SER A 419 17.23 -1.93 24.13
N SER A 420 16.67 -2.06 25.34
CA SER A 420 15.23 -2.04 25.63
C SER A 420 14.51 -0.87 24.94
N ARG A 421 13.29 -1.13 24.50
CA ARG A 421 12.44 -0.13 23.83
C ARG A 421 11.58 0.62 24.85
N TYR A 422 11.37 1.89 24.59
CA TYR A 422 10.50 2.76 25.38
C TYR A 422 9.49 3.44 24.44
N LYS A 423 8.34 3.84 24.97
CA LYS A 423 7.35 4.64 24.23
C LYS A 423 7.94 6.01 23.93
N SER A 424 8.31 6.28 22.69
CA SER A 424 8.95 7.54 22.29
C SER A 424 7.95 8.58 21.82
N SER A 425 6.96 8.17 21.05
CA SER A 425 5.94 9.08 20.50
C SER A 425 4.65 8.36 20.17
N SER A 426 3.57 9.12 20.03
CA SER A 426 2.32 8.65 19.43
C SER A 426 1.73 9.69 18.49
N SER A 427 0.99 9.20 17.48
CA SER A 427 0.22 10.02 16.56
C SER A 427 -1.21 9.49 16.48
N ASP A 428 -2.17 10.37 16.63
CA ASP A 428 -3.59 10.06 16.55
C ASP A 428 -4.17 10.76 15.31
N MET A 429 -4.99 10.03 14.54
CA MET A 429 -5.88 10.61 13.55
C MET A 429 -7.31 10.16 13.88
N LYS A 430 -8.25 11.10 13.82
CA LYS A 430 -9.69 10.86 13.93
C LYS A 430 -10.38 11.53 12.75
N ASN A 431 -11.42 10.93 12.24
CA ASN A 431 -12.17 11.45 11.12
C ASN A 431 -13.66 11.19 11.28
N ILE A 432 -14.48 12.12 10.83
CA ILE A 432 -15.92 11.96 10.65
C ILE A 432 -16.22 12.35 9.21
N SER A 433 -16.97 11.52 8.51
CA SER A 433 -17.33 11.72 7.09
C SER A 433 -18.82 11.57 6.86
N VAL A 434 -19.32 12.38 5.96
CA VAL A 434 -20.67 12.32 5.38
C VAL A 434 -20.48 12.17 3.87
N VAL A 435 -21.14 11.17 3.30
CA VAL A 435 -21.06 10.86 1.87
C VAL A 435 -22.48 10.61 1.35
N ASP A 436 -22.81 11.18 0.21
CA ASP A 436 -24.05 10.92 -0.49
C ASP A 436 -23.75 10.59 -1.96
N ASP A 437 -24.14 9.40 -2.37
CA ASP A 437 -24.11 8.95 -3.76
C ASP A 437 -25.51 9.10 -4.33
N ILE A 438 -25.68 10.13 -5.17
CA ILE A 438 -26.98 10.56 -5.71
C ILE A 438 -27.07 10.12 -7.16
N LYS A 439 -28.07 9.31 -7.47
CA LYS A 439 -28.45 8.95 -8.84
C LYS A 439 -29.58 9.85 -9.31
N PHE A 440 -29.34 10.64 -10.34
CA PHE A 440 -30.32 11.52 -10.96
C PHE A 440 -31.23 10.75 -11.94
N ASN A 441 -30.63 9.83 -12.69
CA ASN A 441 -31.27 8.93 -13.64
C ASN A 441 -30.25 7.85 -14.07
N ASP A 442 -30.58 7.02 -15.04
CA ASP A 442 -29.70 5.93 -15.49
C ASP A 442 -28.39 6.42 -16.14
N TYR A 443 -28.35 7.67 -16.57
CA TYR A 443 -27.19 8.27 -17.25
C TYR A 443 -26.28 9.07 -16.30
N PHE A 444 -26.84 9.72 -15.27
CA PHE A 444 -26.10 10.66 -14.43
C PHE A 444 -26.17 10.32 -12.96
N SER A 445 -25.04 10.32 -12.30
CA SER A 445 -24.93 10.26 -10.84
C SER A 445 -23.78 11.14 -10.33
N THR A 446 -23.79 11.46 -9.03
CA THR A 446 -22.76 12.25 -8.36
C THR A 446 -22.45 11.65 -7.01
N ILE A 447 -21.19 11.70 -6.59
CA ILE A 447 -20.80 11.45 -5.21
C ILE A 447 -20.35 12.77 -4.58
N LEU A 448 -21.06 13.17 -3.54
CA LEU A 448 -20.70 14.30 -2.70
C LEU A 448 -20.15 13.78 -1.38
N SER A 449 -18.97 14.24 -0.99
CA SER A 449 -18.36 13.81 0.25
C SER A 449 -17.66 14.95 0.98
N VAL A 450 -17.86 14.99 2.28
CA VAL A 450 -17.15 15.89 3.18
C VAL A 450 -16.70 15.13 4.41
N SER A 451 -15.49 15.37 4.86
CA SER A 451 -15.05 14.85 6.15
C SER A 451 -14.20 15.89 6.89
N ARG A 452 -14.11 15.70 8.21
CA ARG A 452 -13.20 16.47 9.04
C ARG A 452 -12.25 15.54 9.75
N SER A 453 -10.94 15.81 9.57
CA SER A 453 -9.88 15.05 10.20
C SER A 453 -9.18 15.89 11.28
N TRP A 454 -8.83 15.24 12.39
CA TRP A 454 -8.06 15.80 13.50
C TRP A 454 -6.79 15.00 13.64
N PHE A 455 -5.66 15.68 13.66
CA PHE A 455 -4.33 15.10 13.84
C PHE A 455 -3.72 15.59 15.15
N LYS A 456 -3.25 14.64 15.96
CA LYS A 456 -2.49 14.94 17.19
C LYS A 456 -1.25 14.08 17.24
N SER A 457 -0.13 14.68 17.63
CA SER A 457 1.06 13.91 17.96
C SER A 457 1.64 14.33 19.30
N TYR A 458 2.30 13.38 19.94
CA TYR A 458 2.87 13.51 21.26
C TYR A 458 4.27 12.92 21.29
N LYS A 459 5.21 13.62 21.92
CA LYS A 459 6.41 13.05 22.47
C LYS A 459 6.03 12.43 23.82
N LEU A 460 6.51 11.23 24.13
CA LEU A 460 6.09 10.48 25.31
C LEU A 460 7.22 10.28 26.35
N ASP A 461 8.45 10.60 26.00
CA ASP A 461 9.63 10.45 26.88
C ASP A 461 10.48 11.72 26.82
N PRO A 462 10.97 12.29 27.95
CA PRO A 462 10.73 11.81 29.32
C PRO A 462 9.33 12.13 29.85
N PHE A 463 8.62 13.10 29.27
CA PHE A 463 7.28 13.50 29.66
C PHE A 463 6.38 13.55 28.42
N LYS A 464 5.07 13.37 28.64
CA LYS A 464 4.09 13.52 27.58
C LYS A 464 3.94 14.99 27.21
N GLU A 465 4.42 15.33 26.02
CA GLU A 465 4.35 16.66 25.43
C GLU A 465 3.58 16.60 24.11
N LYS A 466 2.65 17.52 23.90
CA LYS A 466 1.89 17.62 22.66
C LYS A 466 2.68 18.43 21.63
N ASN A 467 3.15 17.75 20.58
CA ASN A 467 3.94 18.39 19.51
C ASN A 467 3.10 18.92 18.37
N TYR A 468 1.88 18.38 18.17
CA TYR A 468 1.01 18.72 17.05
C TYR A 468 -0.46 18.57 17.46
N ASP A 469 -1.31 19.52 17.09
CA ASP A 469 -2.76 19.45 17.30
C ASP A 469 -3.46 20.34 16.25
N LYS A 470 -3.79 19.77 15.12
CA LYS A 470 -4.37 20.47 13.99
C LYS A 470 -5.53 19.68 13.40
N SER A 471 -6.42 20.38 12.72
CA SER A 471 -7.56 19.76 12.04
C SER A 471 -7.95 20.52 10.78
N GLY A 472 -8.71 19.86 9.91
CA GLY A 472 -9.28 20.51 8.74
C GLY A 472 -10.28 19.60 8.04
N PHE A 473 -10.95 20.18 7.04
CA PHE A 473 -11.90 19.49 6.22
C PHE A 473 -11.24 18.88 4.99
N ASN A 474 -11.81 17.77 4.51
CA ASN A 474 -11.54 17.15 3.22
C ASN A 474 -12.84 17.17 2.42
N TYR A 475 -12.74 17.43 1.13
CA TYR A 475 -13.86 17.55 0.22
C TYR A 475 -13.69 16.63 -0.97
N GLY A 476 -14.81 16.07 -1.45
CA GLY A 476 -14.86 15.33 -2.70
C GLY A 476 -16.17 15.62 -3.41
N ILE A 477 -16.08 15.90 -4.70
CA ILE A 477 -17.22 16.00 -5.60
C ILE A 477 -16.86 15.31 -6.89
N SER A 478 -17.76 14.48 -7.38
CA SER A 478 -17.58 13.79 -8.64
C SER A 478 -18.89 13.72 -9.42
N LEU A 479 -18.78 13.69 -10.73
CA LEU A 479 -19.89 13.47 -11.64
C LEU A 479 -19.56 12.25 -12.50
N VAL A 480 -20.54 11.36 -12.64
CA VAL A 480 -20.49 10.18 -13.52
C VAL A 480 -21.54 10.33 -14.59
N TYR A 481 -21.14 10.12 -15.84
CA TYR A 481 -22.03 10.05 -17.00
C TYR A 481 -21.89 8.70 -17.69
N LYS A 482 -22.97 7.96 -17.82
CA LYS A 482 -23.06 6.67 -18.50
C LYS A 482 -23.87 6.80 -19.79
N PRO A 483 -23.21 7.05 -20.93
CA PRO A 483 -23.92 7.11 -22.22
C PRO A 483 -24.59 5.78 -22.57
N VAL A 484 -24.00 4.68 -22.14
CA VAL A 484 -24.51 3.30 -22.24
C VAL A 484 -24.12 2.52 -20.97
N GLU A 485 -24.76 1.41 -20.70
CA GLU A 485 -24.60 0.64 -19.45
C GLU A 485 -23.15 0.23 -19.15
N ASN A 486 -22.40 -0.13 -20.20
CA ASN A 486 -21.03 -0.64 -20.09
C ASN A 486 -19.93 0.42 -20.28
N VAL A 487 -20.28 1.72 -20.37
CA VAL A 487 -19.33 2.83 -20.50
C VAL A 487 -19.66 3.90 -19.48
N SER A 488 -18.63 4.36 -18.76
CA SER A 488 -18.71 5.43 -17.77
C SER A 488 -17.64 6.48 -18.03
N LEU A 489 -18.04 7.73 -18.11
CA LEU A 489 -17.16 8.89 -18.07
C LEU A 489 -17.31 9.57 -16.72
N TYR A 490 -16.21 10.04 -16.13
CA TYR A 490 -16.30 10.71 -14.84
C TYR A 490 -15.35 11.90 -14.75
N THR A 491 -15.69 12.81 -13.85
CA THR A 491 -14.79 13.86 -13.38
C THR A 491 -14.83 13.92 -11.86
N THR A 492 -13.68 14.16 -11.22
CA THR A 492 -13.55 14.24 -9.78
C THR A 492 -12.67 15.41 -9.37
N TYR A 493 -13.15 16.20 -8.43
CA TYR A 493 -12.36 17.11 -7.62
C TYR A 493 -12.24 16.53 -6.20
N ALA A 494 -11.01 16.43 -5.71
CA ALA A 494 -10.72 16.03 -4.34
C ALA A 494 -9.75 17.02 -3.68
N ASP A 495 -10.05 17.36 -2.44
CA ASP A 495 -9.25 18.25 -1.60
C ASP A 495 -9.06 17.55 -0.25
N SER A 496 -7.82 17.32 0.17
CA SER A 496 -7.53 16.55 1.38
C SER A 496 -6.34 17.12 2.14
N ILE A 497 -6.39 16.98 3.46
CA ILE A 497 -5.30 17.38 4.35
C ILE A 497 -4.48 16.18 4.80
N SER A 498 -3.19 16.41 5.07
CA SER A 498 -2.31 15.44 5.69
C SER A 498 -1.32 16.12 6.64
N ASN A 499 -0.86 15.39 7.67
CA ASN A 499 0.15 15.87 8.60
C ASN A 499 1.56 15.34 8.32
N GLU A 500 1.73 14.57 7.26
CA GLU A 500 3.06 14.07 6.86
C GLU A 500 3.92 15.20 6.30
N GLY A 501 5.15 15.36 6.85
CA GLY A 501 6.08 16.43 6.45
C GLY A 501 5.77 17.81 7.02
N THR A 502 4.85 17.91 7.99
CA THR A 502 4.45 19.17 8.61
C THR A 502 5.24 19.53 9.87
N THR A 503 6.23 18.74 10.23
CA THR A 503 7.07 18.93 11.40
C THR A 503 8.55 18.80 11.05
N TYR A 504 9.40 19.62 11.67
CA TYR A 504 10.84 19.52 11.62
C TYR A 504 11.41 19.52 13.03
N THR A 505 12.19 18.49 13.40
CA THR A 505 12.82 18.40 14.72
C THR A 505 14.33 18.50 14.57
N PHE A 506 14.94 19.43 15.33
CA PHE A 506 16.39 19.59 15.33
C PHE A 506 17.07 18.38 15.99
N SER A 507 17.95 17.72 15.25
CA SER A 507 18.67 16.53 15.72
C SER A 507 19.95 16.83 16.51
N ASN A 508 20.49 18.05 16.35
CA ASN A 508 21.75 18.52 16.96
C ASN A 508 21.75 20.05 17.13
N GLY A 509 22.83 20.60 17.70
CA GLY A 509 23.00 22.03 17.96
C GLY A 509 22.22 22.52 19.18
N ALA A 510 22.21 23.84 19.38
CA ALA A 510 21.58 24.50 20.53
C ALA A 510 20.06 24.26 20.64
N ARG A 511 19.39 24.00 19.51
CA ARG A 511 17.93 23.71 19.42
C ARG A 511 17.62 22.22 19.38
N LYS A 512 18.56 21.34 19.76
CA LYS A 512 18.35 19.89 19.76
C LYS A 512 17.07 19.49 20.51
N GLY A 513 16.18 18.76 19.82
CA GLY A 513 14.91 18.29 20.37
C GLY A 513 13.75 19.26 20.21
N GLU A 514 14.00 20.51 19.79
CA GLU A 514 12.94 21.45 19.45
C GLU A 514 12.25 21.04 18.14
N THR A 515 10.93 21.17 18.09
CA THR A 515 10.12 20.82 16.92
C THR A 515 9.37 22.03 16.40
N LEU A 516 9.64 22.41 15.15
CA LEU A 516 8.86 23.40 14.39
C LEU A 516 7.71 22.70 13.66
N VAL A 517 6.57 23.38 13.56
CA VAL A 517 5.35 22.82 12.96
C VAL A 517 4.71 23.82 11.98
N VAL A 518 4.13 23.30 10.90
CA VAL A 518 3.26 24.06 9.99
C VAL A 518 1.84 23.48 9.98
N GLU A 519 0.91 24.18 9.35
CA GLU A 519 -0.45 23.67 9.16
C GLU A 519 -0.46 22.38 8.34
N PRO A 520 -1.49 21.53 8.46
CA PRO A 520 -1.63 20.33 7.62
C PRO A 520 -1.55 20.71 6.14
N PHE A 521 -0.78 19.93 5.39
CA PHE A 521 -0.68 20.13 3.95
C PHE A 521 -2.02 19.86 3.29
N ARG A 522 -2.57 20.85 2.60
CA ARG A 522 -3.77 20.73 1.80
C ARG A 522 -3.41 20.38 0.37
N SER A 523 -3.67 19.15 -0.01
CA SER A 523 -3.47 18.66 -1.37
C SER A 523 -4.77 18.76 -2.16
N LYS A 524 -4.67 19.08 -3.46
CA LYS A 524 -5.80 19.18 -4.39
C LYS A 524 -5.58 18.30 -5.60
N GLN A 525 -6.64 17.62 -6.03
CA GLN A 525 -6.65 16.76 -7.21
C GLN A 525 -7.80 17.12 -8.14
N TYR A 526 -7.50 17.13 -9.43
CA TYR A 526 -8.45 17.14 -10.53
C TYR A 526 -8.22 15.88 -11.35
N GLU A 527 -9.29 15.16 -11.64
CA GLU A 527 -9.24 13.92 -12.42
C GLU A 527 -10.41 13.87 -13.39
N ILE A 528 -10.14 13.43 -14.62
CA ILE A 528 -11.12 13.09 -15.62
C ILE A 528 -10.77 11.70 -16.11
N GLY A 529 -11.75 10.80 -16.18
CA GLY A 529 -11.51 9.43 -16.60
C GLY A 529 -12.67 8.83 -17.38
N ALA A 530 -12.38 7.69 -17.98
CA ALA A 530 -13.30 6.85 -18.68
C ALA A 530 -13.11 5.40 -18.29
N LYS A 531 -14.20 4.65 -18.17
CA LYS A 531 -14.19 3.21 -17.92
C LYS A 531 -15.14 2.54 -18.92
N ALA A 532 -14.75 1.38 -19.40
CA ALA A 532 -15.57 0.61 -20.31
C ALA A 532 -15.42 -0.88 -20.05
N ARG A 533 -16.51 -1.62 -20.18
CA ARG A 533 -16.54 -3.08 -20.21
C ARG A 533 -16.89 -3.52 -21.64
N LEU A 534 -15.93 -4.16 -22.29
CA LEU A 534 -16.05 -4.64 -23.68
C LEU A 534 -16.04 -6.17 -23.67
N GLY A 535 -17.22 -6.78 -23.59
CA GLY A 535 -17.34 -8.21 -23.32
C GLY A 535 -16.78 -8.55 -21.92
N GLU A 536 -15.74 -9.38 -21.88
CA GLU A 536 -15.05 -9.75 -20.64
C GLU A 536 -13.78 -8.93 -20.37
N LEU A 537 -13.53 -7.86 -21.12
CA LEU A 537 -12.40 -6.96 -20.97
C LEU A 537 -12.83 -5.64 -20.32
N ASP A 538 -12.25 -5.31 -19.19
CA ASP A 538 -12.41 -4.01 -18.54
C ASP A 538 -11.25 -3.07 -18.92
N LEU A 539 -11.60 -1.82 -19.24
CA LEU A 539 -10.68 -0.73 -19.54
C LEU A 539 -10.93 0.43 -18.58
N SER A 540 -9.88 1.04 -18.08
CA SER A 540 -9.98 2.26 -17.28
C SER A 540 -8.85 3.21 -17.64
N ALA A 541 -9.18 4.45 -17.98
CA ALA A 541 -8.21 5.50 -18.30
C ALA A 541 -8.50 6.75 -17.47
N ALA A 542 -7.45 7.45 -17.03
CA ALA A 542 -7.60 8.70 -16.29
C ALA A 542 -6.48 9.69 -16.63
N ILE A 543 -6.83 10.98 -16.69
CA ILE A 543 -5.91 12.12 -16.70
C ILE A 543 -6.07 12.83 -15.37
N PHE A 544 -4.96 13.16 -14.72
CA PHE A 544 -4.99 13.80 -13.40
C PHE A 544 -3.97 14.92 -13.25
N GLU A 545 -4.25 15.83 -12.32
CA GLU A 545 -3.29 16.75 -11.70
C GLU A 545 -3.45 16.72 -10.19
N ILE A 546 -2.33 16.55 -9.48
CA ILE A 546 -2.27 16.63 -8.02
C ILE A 546 -1.24 17.69 -7.63
N LYS A 547 -1.61 18.56 -6.68
CA LYS A 547 -0.72 19.55 -6.06
C LYS A 547 -0.65 19.30 -4.56
N ARG A 548 0.57 19.22 -4.01
CA ARG A 548 0.85 19.09 -2.58
C ARG A 548 1.86 20.17 -2.16
N PRO A 549 1.60 20.95 -1.09
CA PRO A 549 2.59 21.85 -0.51
C PRO A 549 3.85 21.11 -0.03
N ILE A 550 4.99 21.82 -0.03
CA ILE A 550 6.26 21.35 0.52
C ILE A 550 6.77 22.40 1.51
N ALA A 551 7.27 21.96 2.66
CA ALA A 551 7.90 22.81 3.65
C ALA A 551 9.42 22.63 3.66
N TYR A 552 10.13 23.72 3.88
CA TYR A 552 11.58 23.79 3.96
C TYR A 552 12.03 24.43 5.27
N LEU A 553 13.21 24.02 5.75
CA LEU A 553 13.92 24.75 6.77
C LEU A 553 14.61 25.97 6.13
N VAL A 554 14.24 27.16 6.58
CA VAL A 554 14.74 28.45 6.07
C VAL A 554 15.63 29.09 7.12
N GLY A 555 16.82 29.54 6.73
CA GLY A 555 17.81 30.09 7.65
C GLY A 555 18.62 29.00 8.37
N SER A 556 19.43 29.41 9.35
CA SER A 556 20.29 28.50 10.09
C SER A 556 20.39 28.91 11.57
N GLY A 557 20.82 27.97 12.43
CA GLY A 557 21.02 28.19 13.85
C GLY A 557 19.74 28.65 14.57
N ALA A 558 19.83 29.71 15.39
CA ALA A 558 18.72 30.24 16.17
C ALA A 558 17.60 30.84 15.29
N ASN A 559 17.97 31.36 14.11
CA ASN A 559 17.04 32.00 13.18
C ASN A 559 16.43 31.03 12.16
N ALA A 560 16.66 29.73 12.29
CA ALA A 560 16.06 28.74 11.42
C ALA A 560 14.53 28.65 11.67
N ASP A 561 13.74 28.68 10.60
CA ASP A 561 12.30 28.56 10.64
C ASP A 561 11.82 27.51 9.62
N PHE A 562 10.67 26.88 9.86
CA PHE A 562 10.12 25.84 9.00
C PHE A 562 8.86 26.36 8.31
N LYS A 563 8.95 26.57 6.98
CA LYS A 563 7.92 27.26 6.20
C LYS A 563 7.50 26.48 4.96
N VAL A 564 6.22 26.60 4.62
CA VAL A 564 5.70 26.13 3.33
C VAL A 564 6.18 27.08 2.23
N GLN A 565 7.07 26.59 1.36
CA GLN A 565 7.71 27.39 0.31
C GLN A 565 7.91 26.62 -1.00
N GLY A 566 7.03 25.72 -1.33
CA GLY A 566 7.08 24.98 -2.57
C GLY A 566 5.83 24.14 -2.78
N THR A 567 5.74 23.54 -3.96
CA THR A 567 4.63 22.69 -4.35
C THR A 567 5.17 21.54 -5.19
N GLN A 568 4.90 20.30 -4.80
CA GLN A 568 5.01 19.17 -5.70
C GLN A 568 3.74 19.11 -6.55
N ARG A 569 3.89 19.23 -7.88
CA ARG A 569 2.83 19.12 -8.87
C ARG A 569 3.07 17.91 -9.73
N ASN A 570 2.17 16.93 -9.65
CA ASN A 570 2.21 15.71 -10.45
C ASN A 570 1.02 15.70 -11.41
N ARG A 571 1.30 15.55 -12.70
CA ARG A 571 0.32 15.38 -13.78
C ARG A 571 0.58 14.05 -14.45
N GLY A 572 -0.46 13.39 -14.90
CA GLY A 572 -0.25 12.12 -15.56
C GLY A 572 -1.46 11.62 -16.33
N PHE A 573 -1.20 10.55 -17.06
CA PHE A 573 -2.17 9.72 -17.71
C PHE A 573 -1.96 8.28 -17.27
N GLU A 574 -3.02 7.60 -16.89
CA GLU A 574 -3.04 6.19 -16.51
C GLU A 574 -3.99 5.43 -17.41
N LEU A 575 -3.56 4.27 -17.90
CA LEU A 575 -4.39 3.27 -18.55
C LEU A 575 -4.21 1.94 -17.85
N THR A 576 -5.33 1.30 -17.49
CA THR A 576 -5.35 -0.05 -16.93
C THR A 576 -6.38 -0.88 -17.66
N THR A 577 -6.06 -2.13 -17.89
CA THR A 577 -6.94 -3.11 -18.52
C THR A 577 -6.82 -4.44 -17.79
N GLY A 578 -7.89 -5.23 -17.80
CA GLY A 578 -7.89 -6.59 -17.29
C GLY A 578 -9.12 -7.37 -17.72
N GLY A 579 -8.93 -8.65 -17.97
CA GLY A 579 -9.98 -9.56 -18.42
C GLY A 579 -9.57 -10.42 -19.60
N LYS A 580 -10.53 -11.09 -20.21
CA LYS A 580 -10.30 -11.93 -21.39
C LYS A 580 -10.31 -11.07 -22.66
N LEU A 581 -9.24 -11.19 -23.45
CA LEU A 581 -9.18 -10.66 -24.82
C LEU A 581 -9.94 -11.58 -25.79
N VAL A 582 -9.77 -12.88 -25.60
CA VAL A 582 -10.51 -13.98 -26.24
C VAL A 582 -10.60 -15.10 -25.20
N ASP A 583 -11.44 -16.12 -25.44
CA ASP A 583 -11.70 -17.23 -24.47
C ASP A 583 -10.44 -17.89 -23.91
N THR A 584 -9.36 -17.89 -24.67
CA THR A 584 -8.10 -18.55 -24.32
C THR A 584 -6.99 -17.63 -23.84
N LEU A 585 -7.18 -16.30 -23.95
CA LEU A 585 -6.14 -15.33 -23.64
C LEU A 585 -6.69 -14.24 -22.73
N SER A 586 -6.21 -14.20 -21.51
CA SER A 586 -6.46 -13.11 -20.57
C SER A 586 -5.27 -12.13 -20.52
N MET A 587 -5.59 -10.88 -20.25
CA MET A 587 -4.61 -9.80 -20.11
C MET A 587 -4.88 -9.01 -18.84
N TYR A 588 -3.81 -8.60 -18.15
CA TYR A 588 -3.88 -7.67 -17.04
C TYR A 588 -2.70 -6.71 -17.07
N GLY A 589 -2.96 -5.40 -16.88
CA GLY A 589 -1.88 -4.42 -16.80
C GLY A 589 -2.24 -3.08 -17.40
N GLY A 590 -1.22 -2.37 -17.88
CA GLY A 590 -1.37 -1.04 -18.45
C GLY A 590 -0.10 -0.22 -18.34
N PHE A 591 -0.25 1.11 -18.33
CA PHE A 591 0.88 2.02 -18.20
C PHE A 591 0.49 3.33 -17.53
N THR A 592 1.51 4.03 -17.03
CA THR A 592 1.42 5.36 -16.45
C THR A 592 2.44 6.29 -17.10
N LEU A 593 1.97 7.43 -17.57
CA LEU A 593 2.78 8.60 -17.94
C LEU A 593 2.73 9.61 -16.78
N LEU A 594 3.88 10.07 -16.29
CA LEU A 594 3.96 10.95 -15.12
C LEU A 594 4.91 12.12 -15.34
N ASP A 595 4.43 13.35 -15.17
CA ASP A 595 5.24 14.57 -15.04
C ASP A 595 5.17 15.07 -13.59
N ALA A 596 6.06 14.54 -12.74
CA ALA A 596 6.19 14.93 -11.33
C ALA A 596 7.23 16.03 -11.18
N LYS A 597 6.82 17.24 -10.82
CA LYS A 597 7.67 18.45 -10.77
C LYS A 597 7.58 19.16 -9.43
N ILE A 598 8.72 19.68 -8.98
CA ILE A 598 8.77 20.65 -7.90
C ILE A 598 8.59 22.06 -8.49
N LYS A 599 7.71 22.86 -7.91
CA LYS A 599 7.37 24.21 -8.33
C LYS A 599 7.40 25.18 -7.17
N ASN A 600 7.76 26.44 -7.47
CA ASN A 600 7.87 27.51 -6.46
C ASN A 600 8.86 27.17 -5.34
N ALA A 601 9.87 26.36 -5.66
CA ALA A 601 10.92 25.99 -4.71
C ALA A 601 11.79 27.21 -4.38
N LYS A 602 12.22 27.29 -3.12
CA LYS A 602 13.12 28.35 -2.62
C LYS A 602 14.48 27.81 -2.17
N ASP A 603 14.77 26.55 -2.49
CA ASP A 603 16.04 25.89 -2.15
C ASP A 603 17.18 26.19 -3.16
N GLY A 604 16.90 26.89 -4.25
CA GLY A 604 17.84 27.25 -5.31
C GLY A 604 18.25 26.07 -6.23
N VAL A 605 17.74 24.87 -5.99
CA VAL A 605 18.19 23.63 -6.69
C VAL A 605 17.04 22.92 -7.40
N SER A 606 15.90 22.77 -6.73
CA SER A 606 14.84 21.85 -7.18
C SER A 606 13.77 22.48 -8.06
N GLU A 607 13.77 23.81 -8.28
CA GLU A 607 12.75 24.49 -9.09
C GLU A 607 12.66 23.91 -10.51
N GLY A 608 11.45 23.50 -10.90
CA GLY A 608 11.17 22.88 -12.21
C GLY A 608 11.72 21.49 -12.40
N LYS A 609 12.43 20.93 -11.42
CA LYS A 609 13.04 19.60 -11.51
C LYS A 609 12.03 18.47 -11.28
N THR A 610 12.36 17.30 -11.82
CA THR A 610 11.57 16.08 -11.60
C THR A 610 11.82 15.56 -10.18
N VAL A 611 10.76 15.09 -9.53
CA VAL A 611 10.85 14.46 -8.21
C VAL A 611 11.79 13.26 -8.25
N ILE A 612 12.65 13.13 -7.24
CA ILE A 612 13.62 12.03 -7.12
C ILE A 612 12.88 10.69 -7.10
N GLY A 613 13.42 9.71 -7.85
CA GLY A 613 12.90 8.34 -7.87
C GLY A 613 11.71 8.12 -8.80
N GLU A 614 11.09 9.18 -9.33
CA GLU A 614 9.89 9.07 -10.15
C GLU A 614 10.23 8.90 -11.63
N PRO A 615 9.78 7.79 -12.28
CA PRO A 615 9.93 7.61 -13.72
C PRO A 615 8.85 8.40 -14.47
N LYS A 616 9.19 8.91 -15.66
CA LYS A 616 8.21 9.54 -16.54
C LYS A 616 7.26 8.53 -17.19
N PHE A 617 7.68 7.29 -17.32
CA PHE A 617 6.90 6.21 -17.91
C PHE A 617 7.17 4.91 -17.17
N GLN A 618 6.11 4.20 -16.82
CA GLN A 618 6.16 2.82 -16.34
C GLN A 618 5.01 2.03 -16.96
N ALA A 619 5.24 0.75 -17.19
CA ALA A 619 4.26 -0.16 -17.75
C ALA A 619 4.43 -1.56 -17.18
N ASN A 620 3.32 -2.26 -17.01
CA ASN A 620 3.30 -3.69 -16.72
C ASN A 620 2.16 -4.34 -17.50
N VAL A 621 2.44 -5.45 -18.18
CA VAL A 621 1.42 -6.21 -18.91
C VAL A 621 1.68 -7.69 -18.73
N LEU A 622 0.71 -8.37 -18.12
CA LEU A 622 0.64 -9.82 -17.94
C LEU A 622 -0.32 -10.41 -18.97
N PHE A 623 0.11 -11.44 -19.67
CA PHE A 623 -0.73 -12.30 -20.48
C PHE A 623 -0.80 -13.69 -19.86
N ASP A 624 -1.98 -14.30 -19.84
CA ASP A 624 -2.25 -15.69 -19.42
C ASP A 624 -2.99 -16.39 -20.57
N TYR A 625 -2.30 -17.36 -21.21
CA TYR A 625 -2.80 -18.10 -22.34
C TYR A 625 -3.14 -19.53 -21.96
N ALA A 626 -4.42 -19.87 -21.94
CA ALA A 626 -4.94 -21.23 -21.74
C ALA A 626 -4.90 -22.01 -23.05
N VAL A 627 -4.23 -23.17 -23.07
CA VAL A 627 -4.13 -24.01 -24.29
C VAL A 627 -5.46 -24.69 -24.57
N PRO A 628 -6.15 -24.39 -25.69
CA PRO A 628 -7.53 -24.83 -25.93
C PRO A 628 -7.72 -26.35 -25.92
N SER A 629 -6.75 -27.07 -26.47
CA SER A 629 -6.84 -28.54 -26.65
C SER A 629 -6.79 -29.34 -25.35
N THR A 630 -6.34 -28.73 -24.27
CA THR A 630 -6.12 -29.45 -23.01
C THR A 630 -6.96 -28.93 -21.85
N ASN A 631 -7.36 -27.65 -21.84
CA ASN A 631 -7.97 -26.92 -20.71
C ASN A 631 -7.25 -27.15 -19.37
N LYS A 632 -5.98 -27.61 -19.45
CA LYS A 632 -5.17 -28.03 -18.31
C LYS A 632 -3.85 -27.28 -18.26
N LEU A 633 -3.35 -26.83 -19.40
CA LEU A 633 -2.08 -26.16 -19.56
C LEU A 633 -2.31 -24.67 -19.88
N ALA A 634 -1.62 -23.82 -19.18
CA ALA A 634 -1.58 -22.38 -19.45
C ALA A 634 -0.16 -21.87 -19.41
N PHE A 635 0.12 -20.85 -20.22
CA PHE A 635 1.40 -20.13 -20.25
C PHE A 635 1.18 -18.70 -19.84
N THR A 636 2.08 -18.14 -19.04
CA THR A 636 2.06 -16.74 -18.64
C THR A 636 3.29 -16.00 -19.13
N THR A 637 3.11 -14.76 -19.51
CA THR A 637 4.23 -13.86 -19.81
C THR A 637 3.92 -12.49 -19.23
N ASN A 638 4.85 -11.94 -18.43
CA ASN A 638 4.72 -10.60 -17.86
C ASN A 638 5.86 -9.71 -18.36
N PHE A 639 5.51 -8.53 -18.85
CA PHE A 639 6.43 -7.50 -19.30
C PHE A 639 6.38 -6.33 -18.35
N HIS A 640 7.51 -5.96 -17.78
CA HIS A 640 7.63 -4.83 -16.88
C HIS A 640 8.67 -3.83 -17.39
N TYR A 641 8.31 -2.56 -17.44
CA TYR A 641 9.19 -1.45 -17.80
C TYR A 641 9.10 -0.33 -16.77
N THR A 642 10.27 0.16 -16.35
CA THR A 642 10.40 1.39 -15.56
C THR A 642 11.42 2.31 -16.25
N GLY A 643 11.03 3.55 -16.51
CA GLY A 643 11.87 4.55 -17.16
C GLY A 643 13.04 5.04 -16.31
N LYS A 644 13.86 5.92 -16.89
CA LYS A 644 14.94 6.63 -16.22
C LYS A 644 14.42 7.39 -14.99
N ARG A 645 15.19 7.40 -13.87
CA ARG A 645 14.86 8.08 -12.63
C ARG A 645 16.05 8.91 -12.12
N TYR A 646 15.78 10.13 -11.65
CA TYR A 646 16.82 10.97 -11.05
C TYR A 646 17.04 10.62 -9.59
N ILE A 647 18.29 10.80 -9.12
CA ILE A 647 18.72 10.47 -7.75
C ILE A 647 19.01 11.70 -6.90
N ASP A 648 18.99 12.88 -7.50
CA ASP A 648 19.30 14.15 -6.86
C ASP A 648 18.31 15.26 -7.25
N ASN A 649 18.22 16.31 -6.40
CA ASN A 649 17.27 17.41 -6.56
C ASN A 649 17.58 18.29 -7.78
N ALA A 650 18.83 18.34 -8.22
CA ALA A 650 19.26 19.08 -9.42
C ALA A 650 18.92 18.35 -10.72
N ASN A 651 18.53 17.07 -10.64
CA ASN A 651 18.41 16.15 -11.79
C ASN A 651 19.70 16.02 -12.61
N ALA A 652 20.86 16.18 -11.98
CA ALA A 652 22.16 16.03 -12.60
C ALA A 652 22.50 14.57 -12.84
N HIS A 653 22.19 13.70 -11.86
CA HIS A 653 22.51 12.29 -11.89
C HIS A 653 21.26 11.41 -11.88
N SER A 654 21.37 10.22 -12.46
CA SER A 654 20.21 9.33 -12.65
C SER A 654 20.61 7.88 -12.74
N VAL A 655 19.64 6.99 -12.58
CA VAL A 655 19.72 5.58 -12.97
C VAL A 655 18.97 5.34 -14.26
N ASN A 656 19.50 4.44 -15.10
CA ASN A 656 18.85 4.05 -16.35
C ASN A 656 17.53 3.32 -16.09
N GLY A 657 16.60 3.43 -17.03
CA GLY A 657 15.42 2.60 -17.08
C GLY A 657 15.77 1.13 -17.31
N TYR A 658 14.83 0.26 -17.00
CA TYR A 658 14.99 -1.17 -17.21
C TYR A 658 13.70 -1.81 -17.74
N PHE A 659 13.89 -2.93 -18.42
CA PHE A 659 12.85 -3.81 -18.91
C PHE A 659 13.14 -5.23 -18.42
N THR A 660 12.14 -5.90 -17.84
CA THR A 660 12.21 -7.30 -17.44
C THR A 660 11.05 -8.09 -18.03
N THR A 661 11.29 -9.37 -18.27
CA THR A 661 10.29 -10.32 -18.75
C THR A 661 10.26 -11.51 -17.80
N ASP A 662 9.06 -11.86 -17.36
CA ASP A 662 8.82 -13.08 -16.60
C ASP A 662 8.01 -14.04 -17.47
N VAL A 663 8.25 -15.34 -17.36
CA VAL A 663 7.49 -16.38 -18.07
C VAL A 663 7.12 -17.49 -17.11
N GLY A 664 5.96 -18.10 -17.34
CA GLY A 664 5.48 -19.21 -16.51
C GLY A 664 4.68 -20.24 -17.29
N ALA A 665 4.56 -21.41 -16.73
CA ALA A 665 3.68 -22.47 -17.20
C ALA A 665 2.91 -23.06 -16.01
N ARG A 666 1.61 -23.29 -16.19
CA ARG A 666 0.71 -23.87 -15.19
C ARG A 666 -0.01 -25.07 -15.79
N TYR A 667 0.02 -26.21 -15.07
CA TYR A 667 -0.70 -27.41 -15.44
C TYR A 667 -1.65 -27.83 -14.32
N THR A 668 -2.96 -27.86 -14.61
CA THR A 668 -4.00 -28.25 -13.65
C THR A 668 -4.62 -29.58 -14.06
N THR A 669 -4.72 -30.55 -13.16
CA THR A 669 -5.25 -31.87 -13.44
C THR A 669 -5.95 -32.48 -12.23
N LYS A 670 -6.93 -33.37 -12.46
CA LYS A 670 -7.53 -34.25 -11.44
C LYS A 670 -7.02 -35.70 -11.56
N ALA A 671 -6.13 -35.96 -12.52
CA ALA A 671 -5.62 -37.32 -12.77
C ALA A 671 -4.79 -37.89 -11.62
N TRP A 672 -4.18 -37.00 -10.81
CA TRP A 672 -3.41 -37.40 -9.64
C TRP A 672 -4.26 -37.24 -8.39
N LEU A 673 -4.32 -38.22 -7.53
CA LEU A 673 -5.06 -38.20 -6.27
C LEU A 673 -6.60 -38.00 -6.40
N GLY A 674 -7.17 -37.99 -7.62
CA GLY A 674 -8.59 -37.68 -7.84
C GLY A 674 -9.01 -36.27 -7.40
N LYS A 675 -8.05 -35.41 -7.06
CA LYS A 675 -8.22 -34.03 -6.57
C LYS A 675 -7.62 -33.04 -7.53
N GLU A 676 -8.14 -31.81 -7.54
CA GLU A 676 -7.60 -30.76 -8.37
C GLU A 676 -6.17 -30.43 -7.91
N THR A 677 -5.23 -30.71 -8.79
CA THR A 677 -3.80 -30.49 -8.56
C THR A 677 -3.27 -29.52 -9.61
N THR A 678 -2.64 -28.44 -9.17
CA THR A 678 -2.01 -27.46 -10.02
C THR A 678 -0.51 -27.46 -9.77
N ILE A 679 0.28 -27.65 -10.83
CA ILE A 679 1.74 -27.49 -10.81
C ILE A 679 2.07 -26.25 -11.64
N ARG A 680 3.02 -25.49 -11.16
CA ARG A 680 3.44 -24.25 -11.80
C ARG A 680 4.97 -24.11 -11.77
N PHE A 681 5.52 -23.64 -12.88
CA PHE A 681 6.92 -23.29 -13.03
C PHE A 681 7.05 -21.88 -13.59
N ASP A 682 7.86 -21.03 -12.95
CA ASP A 682 8.07 -19.65 -13.34
C ASP A 682 9.55 -19.31 -13.41
N ILE A 683 9.87 -18.42 -14.33
CA ILE A 683 11.18 -17.78 -14.46
C ILE A 683 10.95 -16.27 -14.42
N ASN A 684 11.32 -15.64 -13.31
CA ASN A 684 11.30 -14.19 -13.19
C ASN A 684 12.61 -13.60 -13.71
N ASN A 685 12.55 -12.43 -14.36
CA ASN A 685 13.69 -11.78 -15.01
C ASN A 685 14.43 -12.74 -15.97
N LEU A 686 13.70 -13.27 -16.95
CA LEU A 686 14.17 -14.29 -17.90
C LEU A 686 15.56 -13.99 -18.51
N PHE A 687 15.81 -12.73 -18.85
CA PHE A 687 17.06 -12.29 -19.50
C PHE A 687 18.17 -11.90 -18.52
N ASP A 688 17.94 -12.10 -17.19
CA ASP A 688 18.90 -11.81 -16.13
C ASP A 688 19.41 -10.35 -16.15
N LYS A 689 18.50 -9.42 -16.43
CA LYS A 689 18.80 -7.98 -16.47
C LYS A 689 19.30 -7.51 -15.12
N LYS A 690 20.39 -6.76 -15.12
CA LYS A 690 20.94 -6.06 -13.96
C LYS A 690 20.37 -4.64 -13.96
N TYR A 691 19.83 -4.18 -12.83
CA TYR A 691 19.19 -2.86 -12.73
C TYR A 691 19.13 -2.37 -11.30
N TRP A 692 18.96 -1.07 -11.15
CA TRP A 692 18.58 -0.47 -9.89
C TRP A 692 17.05 -0.47 -9.80
N ALA A 693 16.47 -1.32 -8.94
CA ALA A 693 15.01 -1.48 -8.84
C ALA A 693 14.37 -0.35 -8.06
N GLY A 694 14.88 -0.04 -6.89
CA GLY A 694 14.31 0.89 -5.96
C GLY A 694 15.23 2.06 -5.63
N MET A 695 14.60 3.16 -5.19
CA MET A 695 15.27 4.30 -4.60
C MET A 695 14.54 4.71 -3.34
N PHE A 696 15.31 5.17 -2.37
CA PHE A 696 14.78 5.77 -1.15
C PHE A 696 15.49 7.09 -0.91
N PRO A 697 14.91 8.24 -1.30
CA PRO A 697 15.41 9.52 -0.89
C PRO A 697 15.19 9.69 0.62
N SER A 698 16.18 10.19 1.35
CA SER A 698 16.12 10.29 2.81
C SER A 698 15.13 11.34 3.32
N ASP A 699 14.65 12.22 2.44
CA ASP A 699 13.74 13.33 2.75
C ASP A 699 12.40 13.17 2.03
N VAL A 700 11.69 12.12 2.36
CA VAL A 700 10.51 11.68 1.63
C VAL A 700 9.21 12.34 2.02
N ASP A 701 9.14 13.00 3.17
CA ASP A 701 7.86 13.48 3.70
C ASP A 701 7.59 14.95 3.35
N GLY A 702 8.26 15.49 2.31
CA GLY A 702 8.02 16.84 1.77
C GLY A 702 9.02 17.89 2.23
N ALA A 703 10.05 17.51 3.00
CA ALA A 703 11.19 18.38 3.27
C ALA A 703 12.33 18.03 2.31
N ILE A 704 12.76 18.95 1.50
CA ILE A 704 13.93 18.77 0.63
C ILE A 704 15.17 19.19 1.40
N ALA A 705 15.75 18.25 2.14
CA ALA A 705 17.06 18.41 2.73
C ALA A 705 18.02 17.41 2.08
N GLY A 706 19.17 17.83 1.64
CA GLY A 706 20.10 17.06 0.82
C GLY A 706 20.80 15.90 1.54
N ARG A 707 20.08 14.90 2.03
CA ARG A 707 20.62 13.80 2.85
C ARG A 707 20.98 12.52 2.09
N GLY A 708 21.05 12.50 0.81
CA GLY A 708 21.43 11.29 0.05
C GLY A 708 20.25 10.39 -0.29
N THR A 709 20.45 9.63 -1.34
CA THR A 709 19.48 8.65 -1.86
C THR A 709 20.06 7.26 -1.71
N SER A 710 19.29 6.32 -1.16
CA SER A 710 19.65 4.91 -1.12
C SER A 710 19.13 4.20 -2.37
N LEU A 711 20.00 3.41 -2.99
CA LEU A 711 19.73 2.63 -4.21
C LEU A 711 19.66 1.15 -3.85
N PHE A 712 18.72 0.42 -4.45
CA PHE A 712 18.49 -1.01 -4.23
C PHE A 712 18.61 -1.77 -5.54
N LEU A 713 19.39 -2.87 -5.51
CA LEU A 713 19.57 -3.74 -6.68
C LEU A 713 18.25 -4.45 -7.02
N GLY A 714 18.04 -4.65 -8.32
CA GLY A 714 16.94 -5.45 -8.83
C GLY A 714 17.21 -6.95 -8.69
N GLN A 715 16.12 -7.70 -8.60
CA GLN A 715 16.16 -9.16 -8.48
C GLN A 715 16.75 -9.77 -9.76
N SER A 716 17.80 -10.59 -9.63
CA SER A 716 18.34 -11.43 -10.70
C SER A 716 17.35 -12.51 -11.10
N ARG A 717 17.62 -13.20 -12.22
CA ARG A 717 16.80 -14.32 -12.68
C ARG A 717 16.55 -15.33 -11.55
N THR A 718 15.29 -15.66 -11.33
CA THR A 718 14.81 -16.56 -10.27
C THR A 718 13.90 -17.62 -10.88
N PHE A 719 14.14 -18.88 -10.53
CA PHE A 719 13.30 -20.01 -10.90
C PHE A 719 12.40 -20.35 -9.71
N MET A 720 11.12 -20.60 -10.00
CA MET A 720 10.13 -21.00 -8.99
C MET A 720 9.36 -22.22 -9.48
N LEU A 721 9.14 -23.18 -8.58
CA LEU A 721 8.27 -24.32 -8.81
C LEU A 721 7.28 -24.42 -7.66
N SER A 722 6.01 -24.57 -7.96
CA SER A 722 4.99 -24.81 -6.94
C SER A 722 4.04 -25.92 -7.32
N ALA A 723 3.50 -26.57 -6.31
CA ALA A 723 2.45 -27.56 -6.44
C ALA A 723 1.35 -27.27 -5.41
N GLN A 724 0.10 -27.33 -5.83
CA GLN A 724 -1.08 -27.08 -5.01
C GLN A 724 -2.08 -28.20 -5.22
N VAL A 725 -2.69 -28.68 -4.14
CA VAL A 725 -3.78 -29.66 -4.17
C VAL A 725 -4.98 -29.09 -3.42
N LYS A 726 -6.16 -29.13 -4.06
CA LYS A 726 -7.44 -28.70 -3.48
C LYS A 726 -8.29 -29.96 -3.21
N PHE A 727 -8.69 -30.12 -1.94
CA PHE A 727 -9.46 -31.29 -1.46
C PHE A 727 -10.94 -31.00 -1.35
#